data_df40197309be071425fc577f7b4d3e38
#
_entry.id   df40197309be071425fc577f7b4d3e38
#
_cell.length_a   1.000
_cell.length_b   1.000
_cell.length_c   1.000
_cell.angle_alpha   90.00
_cell.angle_beta   90.00
_cell.angle_gamma   90.00
#
_symmetry.space_group_name_H-M   'P 1'
#
loop_
_entity.id
_entity.type
_entity.pdbx_description
1 polymer ?
#
loop_
_entity_poly.entity_id
_entity_poly.type
_entity_poly.pdbx_seq_one_letter_code
_entity_poly.pdbx_strand_id
1 'polypeptide(L)'
;MSRYLTPSKVALLCLVQIYTEGLVPNSSVIHVLSFIVAYLSSVGLGDAPPSSEAWTKQHSVSIKDLEEALVTQPSSIPGRSIWDLFLRKLWSIDSCDALEVFFSDISTILAKTREEQIRERDAGLAPETNCMRLSRCSPLGAFVRRAQLEFTRLQFHDSVNLWKGFVKYRLPTYRTWARKNPSDENHSVDINLLELGLGTESRLARVVYGYIEHEQEDDRYASTKEVERLLEFQIGELQRFGGRVPEEMKDQLERIIAAGVTLPNLIYYLQFLDSWRAGDYPSSFDNLHRYFDYTMHSRDKASYQYALLNLAILQADFGCYGEAVSAMQEAVSIARESHDMNCLNFCMSWLYHFGKAFPELIKDIQTTGMLGNEKEGLAFLKAKAKETEMWSLLSTTLLSEAKLELQNGESLASAIENVVRASHLNVTKNLSNSMGPQLLLQTALYSRIGASHLAWLGSETFRYCYRNSAPFEDYLKSTFRSCQLLAQQGRYSDVTVHMNQVSPERLRSLKTSQYWAFFSGVLQLRRKIYNDDRIAAGYLLAQLRSIKLPDSDLSFLLSFLFIDFMIRQANYTEALELIEKTAQSIHQHNFDIQPQVKLLCLKARIFEKTSQPQRGFSLAMRAASIAHRSRLLPSLWEAICVLGGVLLSLQEFEAASEMVESIIPQILESNDCDLAAYAYSLLVDANMGIAGKLWAAGKNTPVKKEYMNRALGYLDCAYDQYEEIEDIRGQCEMMAKKATVMHLTGDSVLANDYAAKYLDLQRQKSSMV
;
A
#
# COMPACT_ATOMS: atom_id res chain seq x y z
N MET A 1 15.46 23.71 -21.11
CA MET A 1 15.76 22.29 -21.51
C MET A 1 15.01 21.95 -22.78
N SER A 2 15.62 21.17 -23.68
CA SER A 2 14.90 20.73 -24.87
C SER A 2 13.82 19.72 -24.48
N ARG A 3 12.69 19.75 -25.19
CA ARG A 3 11.56 18.85 -24.91
C ARG A 3 11.90 17.37 -25.14
N TYR A 4 12.75 17.09 -26.13
CA TYR A 4 13.06 15.72 -26.55
C TYR A 4 14.55 15.43 -26.67
N LEU A 5 15.33 16.42 -27.11
CA LEU A 5 16.76 16.24 -27.42
C LEU A 5 17.60 16.20 -26.15
N THR A 6 18.46 15.21 -26.06
CA THR A 6 19.48 15.06 -25.03
C THR A 6 20.85 14.88 -25.66
N PRO A 7 21.95 15.18 -25.00
CA PRO A 7 23.29 14.91 -25.51
C PRO A 7 23.50 13.46 -25.96
N SER A 8 22.94 12.49 -25.20
CA SER A 8 22.98 11.08 -25.58
C SER A 8 22.25 10.77 -26.87
N LYS A 9 21.13 11.45 -27.18
CA LYS A 9 20.42 11.29 -28.44
C LYS A 9 21.16 11.91 -29.59
N VAL A 10 21.91 13.01 -29.40
CA VAL A 10 22.80 13.55 -30.39
C VAL A 10 23.92 12.54 -30.75
N ALA A 11 24.50 11.89 -29.74
CA ALA A 11 25.46 10.83 -29.92
C ALA A 11 24.87 9.61 -30.68
N LEU A 12 23.64 9.20 -30.38
CA LEU A 12 22.93 8.15 -31.14
C LEU A 12 22.66 8.57 -32.59
N LEU A 13 22.38 9.85 -32.88
CA LEU A 13 22.23 10.37 -34.25
C LEU A 13 23.54 10.30 -35.02
N CYS A 14 24.70 10.59 -34.40
CA CYS A 14 26.01 10.37 -35.00
C CYS A 14 26.21 8.89 -35.38
N LEU A 15 25.76 7.97 -34.56
CA LEU A 15 25.86 6.53 -34.86
C LEU A 15 24.92 6.11 -35.98
N VAL A 16 23.71 6.67 -36.08
CA VAL A 16 22.79 6.47 -37.20
C VAL A 16 23.39 7.01 -38.50
N GLN A 17 24.09 8.14 -38.44
CA GLN A 17 24.78 8.71 -39.61
C GLN A 17 25.91 7.78 -40.12
N ILE A 18 26.72 7.21 -39.23
CA ILE A 18 27.77 6.23 -39.58
C ILE A 18 27.15 4.98 -40.21
N TYR A 19 26.00 4.54 -39.74
CA TYR A 19 25.28 3.41 -40.32
C TYR A 19 24.80 3.73 -41.77
N THR A 20 24.24 4.90 -41.99
CA THR A 20 23.74 5.30 -43.31
C THR A 20 24.86 5.59 -44.34
N GLU A 21 26.05 5.99 -43.87
CA GLU A 21 27.25 6.15 -44.66
C GLU A 21 27.88 4.80 -45.11
N GLY A 22 27.33 3.65 -44.63
CA GLY A 22 27.83 2.32 -44.98
C GLY A 22 29.17 1.96 -44.34
N LEU A 23 29.57 2.68 -43.28
CA LEU A 23 30.80 2.46 -42.56
C LEU A 23 30.73 1.31 -41.56
N VAL A 24 29.54 0.75 -41.34
CA VAL A 24 29.32 -0.42 -40.48
C VAL A 24 29.29 -1.69 -41.32
N PRO A 25 30.22 -2.65 -41.11
CA PRO A 25 30.25 -3.89 -41.90
C PRO A 25 29.05 -4.80 -41.50
N ASN A 26 28.61 -5.65 -42.42
CA ASN A 26 27.44 -6.52 -42.24
C ASN A 26 27.51 -7.39 -40.97
N SER A 27 28.72 -7.76 -40.50
CA SER A 27 28.94 -8.52 -39.27
C SER A 27 28.53 -7.77 -38.00
N SER A 28 28.65 -6.45 -37.99
CA SER A 28 28.39 -5.58 -36.83
C SER A 28 27.05 -4.84 -36.88
N VAL A 29 26.36 -4.89 -38.03
CA VAL A 29 25.08 -4.16 -38.24
C VAL A 29 24.04 -4.53 -37.19
N ILE A 30 23.87 -5.83 -36.90
CA ILE A 30 22.86 -6.32 -35.93
C ILE A 30 23.16 -5.77 -34.57
N HIS A 31 24.40 -5.78 -34.10
CA HIS A 31 24.80 -5.27 -32.79
C HIS A 31 24.55 -3.78 -32.64
N VAL A 32 24.93 -2.98 -33.66
CA VAL A 32 24.73 -1.54 -33.65
C VAL A 32 23.25 -1.18 -33.70
N LEU A 33 22.47 -1.84 -34.56
CA LEU A 33 21.03 -1.57 -34.65
C LEU A 33 20.26 -2.01 -33.41
N SER A 34 20.59 -3.17 -32.84
CA SER A 34 19.96 -3.62 -31.60
C SER A 34 20.25 -2.67 -30.45
N PHE A 35 21.50 -2.15 -30.36
CA PHE A 35 21.86 -1.14 -29.37
C PHE A 35 21.02 0.14 -29.54
N ILE A 36 20.99 0.71 -30.78
CA ILE A 36 20.20 1.91 -31.05
C ILE A 36 18.71 1.70 -30.73
N VAL A 37 18.15 0.57 -31.21
CA VAL A 37 16.72 0.26 -30.99
C VAL A 37 16.41 0.05 -29.51
N ALA A 38 17.28 -0.59 -28.75
CA ALA A 38 17.08 -0.78 -27.31
C ALA A 38 16.87 0.55 -26.57
N TYR A 39 17.61 1.59 -26.94
CA TYR A 39 17.45 2.93 -26.34
C TYR A 39 16.35 3.78 -26.98
N LEU A 40 15.91 3.48 -28.18
CA LEU A 40 14.78 4.15 -28.83
C LEU A 40 13.43 3.53 -28.44
N SER A 41 13.41 2.22 -28.22
CA SER A 41 12.21 1.43 -27.93
C SER A 41 11.90 1.26 -26.46
N SER A 42 12.55 1.98 -25.55
CA SER A 42 12.24 1.98 -24.11
C SER A 42 10.79 2.40 -23.77
N VAL A 43 9.92 2.41 -24.78
CA VAL A 43 8.49 2.63 -24.70
C VAL A 43 7.80 1.28 -24.92
N GLY A 44 7.50 0.54 -23.84
CA GLY A 44 6.44 -0.44 -23.89
C GLY A 44 6.81 -1.93 -23.92
N LEU A 45 7.88 -2.35 -23.28
CA LEU A 45 8.13 -3.78 -23.05
C LEU A 45 8.38 -4.05 -21.57
N GLY A 46 7.34 -4.56 -20.91
CA GLY A 46 7.45 -5.27 -19.64
C GLY A 46 6.72 -4.63 -18.47
N ASP A 47 5.66 -5.32 -18.04
CA ASP A 47 4.88 -5.08 -16.81
C ASP A 47 5.65 -5.35 -15.49
N ALA A 48 6.98 -5.35 -15.51
CA ALA A 48 7.78 -5.46 -14.31
C ALA A 48 8.21 -4.07 -13.85
N PRO A 49 7.92 -3.67 -12.61
CA PRO A 49 8.37 -2.40 -12.08
C PRO A 49 9.90 -2.43 -11.95
N PRO A 50 10.65 -1.61 -12.73
CA PRO A 50 12.08 -1.51 -12.54
C PRO A 50 12.34 -0.80 -11.20
N SER A 51 13.34 -1.26 -10.46
CA SER A 51 13.86 -0.51 -9.32
C SER A 51 14.26 0.90 -9.79
N SER A 52 14.11 1.91 -8.96
CA SER A 52 14.37 3.32 -9.32
C SER A 52 15.78 3.54 -9.90
N GLU A 53 16.78 2.79 -9.44
CA GLU A 53 18.13 2.80 -9.99
C GLU A 53 18.25 2.19 -11.39
N ALA A 54 17.46 1.16 -11.70
CA ALA A 54 17.45 0.55 -13.04
C ALA A 54 16.83 1.50 -14.07
N TRP A 55 15.84 2.30 -13.67
CA TRP A 55 15.15 3.26 -14.56
C TRP A 55 16.08 4.39 -15.01
N THR A 56 16.88 4.96 -14.12
CA THR A 56 17.84 6.02 -14.45
C THR A 56 18.98 5.51 -15.33
N LYS A 57 19.38 4.24 -15.18
CA LYS A 57 20.39 3.61 -16.04
C LYS A 57 19.87 3.22 -17.43
N GLN A 58 18.60 2.87 -17.58
CA GLN A 58 18.02 2.45 -18.87
C GLN A 58 17.69 3.60 -19.82
N HIS A 59 17.56 4.84 -19.36
CA HIS A 59 17.06 5.95 -20.20
C HIS A 59 18.12 6.95 -20.63
N SER A 60 19.30 6.97 -20.04
CA SER A 60 20.42 7.81 -20.49
C SER A 60 21.61 6.94 -20.85
N VAL A 61 21.88 6.85 -22.17
CA VAL A 61 23.09 6.19 -22.65
C VAL A 61 24.29 6.98 -22.15
N SER A 62 25.12 6.37 -21.31
CA SER A 62 26.40 6.98 -20.95
C SER A 62 27.40 6.78 -22.07
N ILE A 63 28.42 7.63 -22.14
CA ILE A 63 29.46 7.48 -23.15
C ILE A 63 30.29 6.21 -22.94
N LYS A 64 30.33 5.69 -21.72
CA LYS A 64 30.97 4.40 -21.38
C LYS A 64 30.20 3.21 -21.97
N ASP A 65 28.86 3.26 -21.96
CA ASP A 65 28.03 2.20 -22.54
C ASP A 65 28.23 2.13 -24.06
N LEU A 66 28.39 3.29 -24.70
CA LEU A 66 28.74 3.38 -26.13
C LEU A 66 30.16 2.82 -26.38
N GLU A 67 31.12 3.13 -25.52
CA GLU A 67 32.48 2.60 -25.66
C GLU A 67 32.48 1.07 -25.54
N GLU A 68 31.85 0.49 -24.52
CA GLU A 68 31.76 -0.96 -24.34
C GLU A 68 31.10 -1.66 -25.53
N ALA A 69 30.03 -1.06 -26.09
CA ALA A 69 29.31 -1.63 -27.20
C ALA A 69 30.08 -1.54 -28.55
N LEU A 70 30.87 -0.49 -28.77
CA LEU A 70 31.45 -0.18 -30.08
C LEU A 70 32.94 -0.51 -30.22
N VAL A 71 33.71 -0.60 -29.10
CA VAL A 71 35.18 -0.87 -29.17
C VAL A 71 35.50 -2.23 -29.77
N THR A 72 34.68 -3.24 -29.47
CA THR A 72 34.85 -4.60 -29.98
C THR A 72 34.44 -4.82 -31.40
N GLN A 73 33.73 -3.86 -32.01
CA GLN A 73 33.16 -4.00 -33.35
C GLN A 73 34.11 -3.45 -34.43
N PRO A 74 34.48 -4.25 -35.45
CA PRO A 74 35.29 -3.78 -36.57
C PRO A 74 34.49 -2.80 -37.43
N SER A 75 35.16 -1.84 -38.06
CA SER A 75 34.56 -0.97 -39.05
C SER A 75 34.85 -1.45 -40.48
N SER A 76 34.20 -0.86 -41.48
CA SER A 76 34.51 -1.09 -42.91
C SER A 76 35.90 -0.57 -43.31
N ILE A 77 36.52 0.29 -42.50
CA ILE A 77 37.87 0.82 -42.71
C ILE A 77 38.87 -0.09 -42.01
N PRO A 78 39.82 -0.73 -42.73
CA PRO A 78 40.80 -1.61 -42.10
C PRO A 78 41.63 -0.90 -41.03
N GLY A 79 41.79 -1.56 -39.86
CA GLY A 79 42.59 -1.04 -38.76
C GLY A 79 41.89 -0.01 -37.86
N ARG A 80 40.59 0.29 -38.07
CA ARG A 80 39.81 1.18 -37.21
C ARG A 80 38.58 0.45 -36.69
N SER A 81 38.23 0.69 -35.42
CA SER A 81 36.99 0.22 -34.83
C SER A 81 35.81 1.18 -35.15
N ILE A 82 34.57 0.72 -35.00
CA ILE A 82 33.40 1.60 -35.12
C ILE A 82 33.48 2.73 -34.09
N TRP A 83 34.05 2.46 -32.90
CA TRP A 83 34.29 3.47 -31.88
C TRP A 83 35.18 4.61 -32.36
N ASP A 84 36.24 4.33 -33.12
CA ASP A 84 37.12 5.36 -33.66
C ASP A 84 36.42 6.28 -34.66
N LEU A 85 35.57 5.71 -35.52
CA LEU A 85 34.77 6.47 -36.45
C LEU A 85 33.68 7.29 -35.71
N PHE A 86 33.10 6.72 -34.71
CA PHE A 86 32.13 7.41 -33.86
C PHE A 86 32.76 8.62 -33.17
N LEU A 87 33.91 8.44 -32.52
CA LEU A 87 34.65 9.56 -31.94
C LEU A 87 34.98 10.65 -32.93
N ARG A 88 35.40 10.28 -34.14
CA ARG A 88 35.67 11.27 -35.21
C ARG A 88 34.43 12.09 -35.56
N LYS A 89 33.27 11.44 -35.70
CA LYS A 89 32.00 12.16 -35.95
C LYS A 89 31.56 12.99 -34.73
N LEU A 90 31.70 12.47 -33.53
CA LEU A 90 31.34 13.18 -32.32
C LEU A 90 32.16 14.47 -32.11
N TRP A 91 33.46 14.42 -32.45
CA TRP A 91 34.36 15.54 -32.32
C TRP A 91 34.38 16.47 -33.55
N SER A 92 33.80 16.08 -34.68
CA SER A 92 33.58 16.97 -35.82
C SER A 92 32.53 18.07 -35.56
N ILE A 93 31.68 17.88 -34.54
CA ILE A 93 30.74 18.89 -34.10
C ILE A 93 31.49 19.74 -33.06
N ASP A 94 32.25 20.74 -33.49
CA ASP A 94 33.18 21.50 -32.65
C ASP A 94 32.58 22.78 -32.07
N SER A 95 31.50 23.28 -32.66
CA SER A 95 30.84 24.53 -32.26
C SER A 95 29.30 24.40 -32.21
N CYS A 96 28.62 25.40 -31.66
CA CYS A 96 27.17 25.48 -31.68
C CYS A 96 26.64 25.58 -33.15
N ASP A 97 27.37 26.28 -34.03
CA ASP A 97 27.03 26.38 -35.45
C ASP A 97 27.21 25.05 -36.18
N ALA A 98 28.27 24.31 -35.83
CA ALA A 98 28.48 22.96 -36.35
C ALA A 98 27.38 22.00 -35.90
N LEU A 99 26.80 22.19 -34.73
CA LEU A 99 25.64 21.43 -34.27
C LEU A 99 24.39 21.75 -35.11
N GLU A 100 24.17 23.01 -35.49
CA GLU A 100 23.08 23.42 -36.37
C GLU A 100 23.24 22.81 -37.78
N VAL A 101 24.46 22.90 -38.36
CA VAL A 101 24.80 22.25 -39.64
C VAL A 101 24.57 20.74 -39.54
N PHE A 102 24.97 20.08 -38.45
CA PHE A 102 24.73 18.66 -38.27
C PHE A 102 23.24 18.30 -38.32
N PHE A 103 22.36 19.09 -37.70
CA PHE A 103 20.92 18.84 -37.73
C PHE A 103 20.28 19.15 -39.06
N SER A 104 20.82 20.08 -39.83
CA SER A 104 20.38 20.34 -41.22
C SER A 104 20.80 19.20 -42.15
N ASP A 105 22.04 18.73 -42.04
CA ASP A 105 22.58 17.65 -42.87
C ASP A 105 21.90 16.30 -42.59
N ILE A 106 21.54 16.04 -41.31
CA ILE A 106 20.90 14.78 -40.95
C ILE A 106 19.55 14.58 -41.64
N SER A 107 18.91 15.66 -42.12
CA SER A 107 17.68 15.60 -42.91
C SER A 107 17.87 14.90 -44.26
N THR A 108 19.08 15.00 -44.84
CA THR A 108 19.43 14.41 -46.13
C THR A 108 19.48 12.88 -46.10
N ILE A 109 19.63 12.30 -44.90
CA ILE A 109 19.64 10.85 -44.68
C ILE A 109 18.25 10.23 -44.85
N LEU A 110 17.18 11.03 -44.76
CA LEU A 110 15.82 10.55 -44.94
C LEU A 110 15.44 10.39 -46.40
N ALA A 111 14.66 9.38 -46.71
CA ALA A 111 14.10 9.20 -48.04
C ALA A 111 13.26 10.42 -48.45
N LYS A 112 13.47 10.91 -49.63
CA LYS A 112 12.73 12.05 -50.19
C LYS A 112 11.25 11.74 -50.31
N THR A 113 10.40 12.72 -50.04
CA THR A 113 8.96 12.59 -50.22
C THR A 113 8.62 12.42 -51.71
N ARG A 114 7.43 11.87 -51.97
CA ARG A 114 6.96 11.70 -53.36
C ARG A 114 6.90 13.04 -54.11
N GLU A 115 6.55 14.11 -53.43
CA GLU A 115 6.49 15.47 -53.97
C GLU A 115 7.88 16.01 -54.31
N GLU A 116 8.87 15.78 -53.42
CA GLU A 116 10.26 16.16 -53.64
C GLU A 116 10.86 15.39 -54.83
N GLN A 117 10.57 14.11 -54.96
CA GLN A 117 11.00 13.29 -56.11
C GLN A 117 10.39 13.74 -57.41
N ILE A 118 9.14 14.20 -57.42
CA ILE A 118 8.49 14.75 -58.64
C ILE A 118 9.14 16.08 -58.98
N ARG A 119 9.35 16.98 -58.05
CA ARG A 119 10.02 18.28 -58.28
C ARG A 119 11.43 18.12 -58.83
N GLU A 120 12.21 17.16 -58.34
CA GLU A 120 13.54 16.88 -58.84
C GLU A 120 13.53 16.30 -60.26
N ARG A 121 12.56 15.44 -60.61
CA ARG A 121 12.35 14.95 -61.94
C ARG A 121 11.97 16.07 -62.90
N ASP A 122 11.10 16.97 -62.48
CA ASP A 122 10.67 18.13 -63.22
C ASP A 122 11.82 19.14 -63.49
N ALA A 123 12.74 19.21 -62.45
CA ALA A 123 13.95 20.02 -62.53
C ALA A 123 15.09 19.38 -63.29
N GLY A 124 14.92 18.17 -63.90
CA GLY A 124 15.93 17.48 -64.70
C GLY A 124 17.18 17.01 -63.97
N LEU A 125 17.13 16.94 -62.63
CA LEU A 125 18.20 16.45 -61.76
C LEU A 125 18.28 14.91 -61.82
N ALA A 126 19.45 14.36 -62.10
CA ALA A 126 19.68 12.93 -62.18
C ALA A 126 19.50 12.33 -60.74
N PRO A 127 18.86 11.16 -60.59
CA PRO A 127 18.70 10.54 -59.25
C PRO A 127 20.06 10.18 -58.67
N GLU A 128 20.36 10.67 -57.48
CA GLU A 128 21.55 10.29 -56.72
C GLU A 128 21.47 8.80 -56.33
N THR A 129 22.34 7.97 -56.93
CA THR A 129 22.20 6.51 -56.95
C THR A 129 22.91 5.76 -55.81
N ASN A 130 23.68 6.42 -54.96
CA ASN A 130 24.61 5.70 -54.06
C ASN A 130 24.52 5.93 -52.58
N CYS A 131 23.54 6.62 -52.07
CA CYS A 131 23.40 6.79 -50.60
C CYS A 131 22.24 5.96 -50.05
N MET A 132 22.53 5.17 -48.98
CA MET A 132 21.50 4.46 -48.25
C MET A 132 20.62 5.45 -47.53
N ARG A 133 19.34 5.55 -47.89
CA ARG A 133 18.39 6.48 -47.26
C ARG A 133 17.40 5.73 -46.36
N LEU A 134 17.16 6.28 -45.18
CA LEU A 134 16.22 5.74 -44.23
C LEU A 134 14.77 6.05 -44.64
N SER A 135 13.90 5.05 -44.62
CA SER A 135 12.48 5.28 -44.78
C SER A 135 11.93 6.16 -43.65
N ARG A 136 11.13 7.18 -43.99
CA ARG A 136 10.52 8.10 -43.01
C ARG A 136 9.61 7.39 -41.99
N CYS A 137 9.06 6.22 -42.33
CA CYS A 137 8.20 5.40 -41.47
C CYS A 137 8.99 4.35 -40.66
N SER A 138 10.28 4.16 -40.92
CA SER A 138 11.10 3.25 -40.14
C SER A 138 11.36 3.84 -38.72
N PRO A 139 11.61 3.01 -37.68
CA PRO A 139 11.92 3.50 -36.36
C PRO A 139 13.07 4.50 -36.30
N LEU A 140 14.15 4.22 -37.06
CA LEU A 140 15.30 5.14 -37.18
C LEU A 140 14.94 6.41 -37.95
N GLY A 141 14.18 6.32 -39.05
CA GLY A 141 13.74 7.48 -39.82
C GLY A 141 12.77 8.36 -39.00
N ALA A 142 11.89 7.76 -38.22
CA ALA A 142 11.01 8.49 -37.27
C ALA A 142 11.83 9.21 -36.20
N PHE A 143 12.88 8.57 -35.68
CA PHE A 143 13.79 9.17 -34.71
C PHE A 143 14.53 10.38 -35.28
N VAL A 144 15.15 10.24 -36.44
CA VAL A 144 15.87 11.33 -37.14
C VAL A 144 14.92 12.49 -37.43
N ARG A 145 13.75 12.22 -38.01
CA ARG A 145 12.75 13.25 -38.32
C ARG A 145 12.28 14.00 -37.05
N ARG A 146 12.04 13.26 -35.97
CA ARG A 146 11.64 13.87 -34.72
C ARG A 146 12.74 14.74 -34.14
N ALA A 147 13.98 14.25 -34.13
CA ALA A 147 15.11 14.98 -33.60
C ALA A 147 15.32 16.30 -34.37
N GLN A 148 15.23 16.26 -35.71
CA GLN A 148 15.32 17.46 -36.52
C GLN A 148 14.19 18.46 -36.23
N LEU A 149 12.93 18.01 -36.21
CA LEU A 149 11.78 18.87 -35.91
C LEU A 149 11.86 19.51 -34.52
N GLU A 150 12.33 18.78 -33.55
CA GLU A 150 12.49 19.29 -32.19
C GLU A 150 13.66 20.31 -32.13
N PHE A 151 14.75 20.08 -32.87
CA PHE A 151 15.85 21.04 -32.90
C PHE A 151 15.44 22.36 -33.58
N THR A 152 14.72 22.33 -34.70
CA THR A 152 14.21 23.54 -35.35
C THR A 152 13.21 24.33 -34.52
N ARG A 153 12.59 23.71 -33.54
CA ARG A 153 11.66 24.37 -32.58
C ARG A 153 12.33 24.90 -31.35
N LEU A 154 13.61 24.58 -31.12
CA LEU A 154 14.33 25.06 -29.94
C LEU A 154 14.50 26.56 -29.99
N GLN A 155 14.31 27.19 -28.80
CA GLN A 155 14.73 28.56 -28.60
C GLN A 155 16.25 28.63 -28.50
N PHE A 156 16.83 29.79 -28.80
CA PHE A 156 18.29 29.98 -28.78
C PHE A 156 18.89 29.59 -27.40
N HIS A 157 18.25 29.95 -26.31
CA HIS A 157 18.70 29.56 -24.96
C HIS A 157 18.76 28.04 -24.77
N ASP A 158 17.78 27.31 -25.26
CA ASP A 158 17.73 25.84 -25.16
C ASP A 158 18.75 25.16 -26.09
N SER A 159 19.02 25.70 -27.25
CA SER A 159 20.08 25.20 -28.15
C SER A 159 21.48 25.36 -27.52
N VAL A 160 21.73 26.49 -26.87
CA VAL A 160 22.97 26.74 -26.11
C VAL A 160 23.11 25.79 -24.93
N ASN A 161 22.02 25.54 -24.20
CA ASN A 161 22.00 24.57 -23.09
C ASN A 161 22.24 23.13 -23.57
N LEU A 162 21.65 22.75 -24.71
CA LEU A 162 21.91 21.46 -25.34
C LEU A 162 23.39 21.34 -25.74
N TRP A 163 23.95 22.37 -26.32
CA TRP A 163 25.38 22.43 -26.68
C TRP A 163 26.28 22.27 -25.45
N LYS A 164 26.04 23.03 -24.39
CA LYS A 164 26.79 22.88 -23.12
C LYS A 164 26.71 21.45 -22.55
N GLY A 165 25.53 20.86 -22.55
CA GLY A 165 25.33 19.48 -22.15
C GLY A 165 26.07 18.48 -23.03
N PHE A 166 26.10 18.71 -24.34
CA PHE A 166 26.81 17.87 -25.31
C PHE A 166 28.34 17.94 -25.10
N VAL A 167 28.89 19.14 -24.86
CA VAL A 167 30.32 19.30 -24.55
C VAL A 167 30.68 18.55 -23.25
N LYS A 168 29.90 18.68 -22.19
CA LYS A 168 30.11 17.90 -20.95
C LYS A 168 30.02 16.38 -21.23
N TYR A 169 29.07 15.95 -22.02
CA TYR A 169 28.85 14.54 -22.33
C TYR A 169 30.04 13.88 -23.05
N ARG A 170 30.66 14.56 -24.05
CA ARG A 170 31.78 14.03 -24.80
C ARG A 170 33.17 14.20 -24.14
N LEU A 171 33.27 15.06 -23.14
CA LEU A 171 34.54 15.42 -22.47
C LEU A 171 35.40 14.21 -22.01
N PRO A 172 34.85 13.13 -21.43
CA PRO A 172 35.64 11.96 -21.04
C PRO A 172 36.42 11.30 -22.19
N THR A 173 35.96 11.45 -23.44
CA THR A 173 36.58 10.84 -24.60
C THR A 173 37.69 11.68 -25.23
N TYR A 174 37.91 12.91 -24.74
CA TYR A 174 38.93 13.83 -25.32
C TYR A 174 40.32 13.23 -25.38
N ARG A 175 40.79 12.60 -24.30
CA ARG A 175 42.13 12.01 -24.22
C ARG A 175 42.32 10.86 -25.22
N THR A 176 41.30 10.03 -25.41
CA THR A 176 41.33 8.90 -26.34
C THR A 176 41.30 9.38 -27.82
N TRP A 177 40.51 10.40 -28.08
CA TRP A 177 40.41 11.01 -29.40
C TRP A 177 41.71 11.74 -29.79
N ALA A 178 42.26 12.61 -28.94
CA ALA A 178 43.46 13.38 -29.19
C ALA A 178 44.70 12.48 -29.47
N ARG A 179 44.83 11.35 -28.78
CA ARG A 179 45.91 10.38 -29.05
C ARG A 179 45.87 9.76 -30.46
N LYS A 180 44.66 9.57 -31.00
CA LYS A 180 44.46 8.92 -32.32
C LYS A 180 44.41 9.88 -33.51
N ASN A 181 44.25 11.16 -33.23
CA ASN A 181 44.17 12.21 -34.26
C ASN A 181 45.13 13.38 -33.99
N PRO A 182 46.47 13.17 -34.00
CA PRO A 182 47.44 14.21 -33.65
C PRO A 182 47.53 15.34 -34.68
N SER A 183 47.00 15.19 -35.89
CA SER A 183 47.02 16.20 -36.95
C SER A 183 45.88 17.22 -36.88
N ASP A 184 44.91 17.02 -36.03
CA ASP A 184 43.82 17.98 -35.83
C ASP A 184 44.10 18.93 -34.64
N GLU A 185 45.38 19.26 -34.41
CA GLU A 185 45.80 20.25 -33.37
C GLU A 185 45.23 21.64 -33.59
N ASN A 186 44.64 21.95 -34.75
CA ASN A 186 43.93 23.18 -35.00
C ASN A 186 42.57 23.32 -34.27
N HIS A 187 42.10 22.27 -33.56
CA HIS A 187 40.96 22.35 -32.69
C HIS A 187 41.39 22.58 -31.20
N SER A 188 42.66 22.89 -30.97
CA SER A 188 43.05 23.46 -29.68
C SER A 188 42.34 24.81 -29.53
N VAL A 189 41.75 25.01 -28.38
CA VAL A 189 41.10 26.27 -27.92
C VAL A 189 42.10 27.44 -27.87
N ASP A 190 43.32 27.22 -28.30
CA ASP A 190 44.46 28.15 -28.41
C ASP A 190 44.46 29.01 -29.66
N ILE A 191 43.36 29.05 -30.41
CA ILE A 191 43.16 30.09 -31.40
C ILE A 191 43.09 31.42 -30.61
N ASN A 192 44.05 32.20 -30.73
CA ASN A 192 44.28 33.64 -30.44
C ASN A 192 43.05 34.47 -30.03
N LEU A 193 42.12 33.92 -29.22
CA LEU A 193 41.07 34.63 -28.52
C LEU A 193 41.68 35.69 -27.58
N LEU A 194 42.91 35.51 -27.15
CA LEU A 194 43.69 36.48 -26.37
C LEU A 194 44.06 37.71 -27.21
N GLU A 195 44.34 37.53 -28.50
CA GLU A 195 44.62 38.66 -29.41
C GLU A 195 43.36 39.47 -29.73
N LEU A 196 42.18 38.85 -29.69
CA LEU A 196 40.90 39.52 -29.84
C LEU A 196 40.34 40.05 -28.48
N GLY A 197 41.10 39.94 -27.40
CA GLY A 197 40.63 40.29 -26.05
C GLY A 197 39.54 39.39 -25.49
N LEU A 198 39.31 38.26 -26.13
CA LEU A 198 38.33 37.26 -25.76
C LEU A 198 39.06 36.10 -25.06
N GLY A 199 39.34 36.24 -23.76
CA GLY A 199 39.88 35.13 -22.95
C GLY A 199 38.93 33.93 -22.93
N THR A 200 39.48 32.75 -22.61
CA THR A 200 38.71 31.51 -22.40
C THR A 200 37.56 31.67 -21.39
N GLU A 201 37.68 32.64 -20.49
CA GLU A 201 36.72 33.04 -19.50
C GLU A 201 35.65 34.03 -20.00
N SER A 202 35.75 34.48 -21.25
CA SER A 202 34.77 35.44 -21.77
C SER A 202 33.39 34.80 -21.90
N ARG A 203 32.35 35.60 -21.65
CA ARG A 203 30.98 35.14 -21.73
C ARG A 203 30.61 34.58 -23.11
N LEU A 204 31.21 35.08 -24.15
CA LEU A 204 31.01 34.69 -25.54
C LEU A 204 31.69 33.32 -25.84
N ALA A 205 32.92 33.12 -25.37
CA ALA A 205 33.62 31.86 -25.46
C ALA A 205 32.86 30.75 -24.67
N ARG A 206 32.33 31.07 -23.54
CA ARG A 206 31.51 30.16 -22.74
C ARG A 206 30.21 29.75 -23.44
N VAL A 207 29.56 30.65 -24.17
CA VAL A 207 28.35 30.37 -24.97
C VAL A 207 28.66 29.46 -26.15
N VAL A 208 29.74 29.77 -26.89
CA VAL A 208 30.09 29.05 -28.14
C VAL A 208 30.74 27.71 -27.86
N TYR A 209 31.70 27.65 -26.96
CA TYR A 209 32.51 26.43 -26.72
C TYR A 209 32.08 25.62 -25.48
N GLY A 210 31.14 26.15 -24.67
CA GLY A 210 30.68 25.56 -23.45
C GLY A 210 31.61 25.77 -22.25
N TYR A 211 31.13 25.44 -21.09
CA TYR A 211 31.88 25.54 -19.83
C TYR A 211 32.67 24.26 -19.61
N ILE A 212 33.99 24.34 -19.54
CA ILE A 212 34.87 23.19 -19.22
C ILE A 212 35.28 23.28 -17.74
N GLU A 213 34.33 23.48 -16.84
CA GLU A 213 34.61 23.38 -15.41
C GLU A 213 34.35 21.97 -14.91
N HIS A 214 35.26 21.47 -14.09
CA HIS A 214 35.11 20.25 -13.31
C HIS A 214 34.07 20.47 -12.19
N GLU A 215 32.84 20.71 -12.55
CA GLU A 215 31.75 20.68 -11.60
C GLU A 215 31.15 19.27 -11.55
N GLN A 216 31.14 18.75 -10.33
CA GLN A 216 30.50 17.56 -9.80
C GLN A 216 29.70 16.67 -10.77
N GLU A 217 30.00 15.39 -10.72
CA GLU A 217 29.51 14.29 -11.57
C GLU A 217 27.97 14.08 -11.66
N ASP A 218 27.16 14.93 -11.04
CA ASP A 218 25.72 14.66 -10.84
C ASP A 218 24.73 15.44 -11.73
N ASP A 219 25.19 16.36 -12.59
CA ASP A 219 24.30 17.10 -13.50
C ASP A 219 23.98 16.29 -14.77
N ARG A 220 23.14 15.26 -14.61
CA ARG A 220 22.59 14.52 -15.75
C ARG A 220 21.61 15.42 -16.50
N TYR A 221 21.93 15.72 -17.76
CA TYR A 221 21.04 16.45 -18.65
C TYR A 221 19.81 15.59 -18.96
N ALA A 222 18.63 15.99 -18.46
CA ALA A 222 17.36 15.34 -18.72
C ALA A 222 16.48 16.19 -19.65
N SER A 223 15.75 15.59 -20.55
CA SER A 223 14.76 16.31 -21.35
C SER A 223 13.44 16.47 -20.58
N THR A 224 12.66 17.49 -20.87
CA THR A 224 11.34 17.69 -20.24
C THR A 224 10.42 16.47 -20.41
N LYS A 225 10.51 15.79 -21.55
CA LYS A 225 9.75 14.56 -21.81
C LYS A 225 10.19 13.37 -20.94
N GLU A 226 11.47 13.25 -20.63
CA GLU A 226 11.97 12.22 -19.71
C GLU A 226 11.51 12.51 -18.29
N VAL A 227 11.52 13.79 -17.89
CA VAL A 227 10.95 14.23 -16.60
C VAL A 227 9.45 13.96 -16.55
N GLU A 228 8.69 14.27 -17.61
CA GLU A 228 7.25 13.95 -17.72
C GLU A 228 6.98 12.46 -17.49
N ARG A 229 7.71 11.59 -18.19
CA ARG A 229 7.57 10.13 -18.02
C ARG A 229 7.93 9.64 -16.61
N LEU A 230 8.99 10.20 -16.03
CA LEU A 230 9.36 9.89 -14.65
C LEU A 230 8.24 10.31 -13.68
N LEU A 231 7.66 11.50 -13.89
CA LEU A 231 6.53 11.99 -13.09
C LEU A 231 5.28 11.11 -13.29
N GLU A 232 4.94 10.73 -14.53
CA GLU A 232 3.83 9.81 -14.83
C GLU A 232 4.02 8.45 -14.11
N PHE A 233 5.22 7.89 -14.20
CA PHE A 233 5.54 6.65 -13.51
C PHE A 233 5.40 6.81 -11.99
N GLN A 234 6.00 7.85 -11.41
CA GLN A 234 5.95 8.09 -9.97
C GLN A 234 4.52 8.36 -9.46
N ILE A 235 3.73 9.10 -10.23
CA ILE A 235 2.31 9.31 -9.94
C ILE A 235 1.55 7.97 -9.95
N GLY A 236 1.79 7.14 -10.97
CA GLY A 236 1.21 5.80 -11.05
C GLY A 236 1.57 4.91 -9.86
N GLU A 237 2.83 4.93 -9.43
CA GLU A 237 3.30 4.20 -8.25
C GLU A 237 2.64 4.74 -6.96
N LEU A 238 2.59 6.07 -6.81
CA LEU A 238 1.92 6.68 -5.67
C LEU A 238 0.42 6.36 -5.64
N GLN A 239 -0.26 6.36 -6.76
CA GLN A 239 -1.69 6.01 -6.84
C GLN A 239 -1.94 4.53 -6.50
N ARG A 240 -1.07 3.63 -6.93
CA ARG A 240 -1.21 2.18 -6.71
C ARG A 240 -0.87 1.74 -5.29
N PHE A 241 0.27 2.20 -4.78
CA PHE A 241 0.84 1.65 -3.55
C PHE A 241 0.69 2.57 -2.33
N GLY A 242 0.32 3.82 -2.55
CA GLY A 242 0.36 4.79 -1.48
C GLY A 242 1.80 5.26 -1.18
N GLY A 243 1.99 5.89 -0.04
CA GLY A 243 3.29 6.41 0.36
C GLY A 243 3.52 7.86 -0.07
N ARG A 244 4.70 8.39 0.22
CA ARG A 244 5.13 9.75 -0.12
C ARG A 244 6.25 9.73 -1.14
N VAL A 245 6.47 10.86 -1.80
CA VAL A 245 7.59 11.03 -2.72
C VAL A 245 8.92 10.83 -1.98
N PRO A 246 9.89 10.06 -2.52
CA PRO A 246 11.22 9.93 -1.94
C PRO A 246 11.91 11.31 -1.78
N GLU A 247 12.67 11.50 -0.71
CA GLU A 247 13.34 12.80 -0.45
C GLU A 247 14.34 13.13 -1.53
N GLU A 248 15.12 12.16 -1.97
CA GLU A 248 16.08 12.33 -3.07
C GLU A 248 15.44 12.87 -4.35
N MET A 249 14.23 12.40 -4.67
CA MET A 249 13.49 12.90 -5.82
C MET A 249 12.97 14.32 -5.61
N LYS A 250 12.56 14.67 -4.39
CA LYS A 250 12.15 16.06 -4.06
C LYS A 250 13.31 17.01 -4.24
N ASP A 251 14.48 16.68 -3.69
CA ASP A 251 15.68 17.50 -3.80
C ASP A 251 16.10 17.70 -5.28
N GLN A 252 15.99 16.65 -6.08
CA GLN A 252 16.27 16.72 -7.52
C GLN A 252 15.25 17.63 -8.25
N LEU A 253 13.96 17.49 -7.95
CA LEU A 253 12.92 18.34 -8.53
C LEU A 253 13.08 19.81 -8.11
N GLU A 254 13.41 20.09 -6.87
CA GLU A 254 13.69 21.45 -6.38
C GLU A 254 14.89 22.08 -7.09
N ARG A 255 15.96 21.33 -7.31
CA ARG A 255 17.12 21.78 -8.10
C ARG A 255 16.74 22.13 -9.54
N ILE A 256 15.90 21.30 -10.18
CA ILE A 256 15.40 21.52 -11.53
C ILE A 256 14.51 22.78 -11.57
N ILE A 257 13.68 23.01 -10.54
CA ILE A 257 12.85 24.21 -10.41
C ILE A 257 13.73 25.45 -10.24
N ALA A 258 14.73 25.38 -9.34
CA ALA A 258 15.65 26.48 -9.08
C ALA A 258 16.46 26.88 -10.32
N ALA A 259 16.74 25.93 -11.23
CA ALA A 259 17.39 26.17 -12.52
C ALA A 259 16.50 26.90 -13.53
N GLY A 260 15.27 27.30 -13.19
CA GLY A 260 14.36 28.07 -14.06
C GLY A 260 13.78 27.29 -15.25
N VAL A 261 13.76 25.98 -15.15
CA VAL A 261 13.19 25.11 -16.18
C VAL A 261 11.67 25.15 -16.12
N THR A 262 11.01 25.34 -17.26
CA THR A 262 9.55 25.17 -17.35
C THR A 262 9.21 23.70 -17.13
N LEU A 263 8.64 23.41 -15.96
CA LEU A 263 8.27 22.07 -15.58
C LEU A 263 6.92 21.65 -16.17
N PRO A 264 6.73 20.35 -16.42
CA PRO A 264 5.43 19.81 -16.81
C PRO A 264 4.38 20.05 -15.70
N ASN A 265 3.11 20.23 -16.12
CA ASN A 265 2.00 20.43 -15.18
C ASN A 265 1.83 19.25 -14.19
N LEU A 266 2.29 18.06 -14.54
CA LEU A 266 2.28 16.86 -13.70
C LEU A 266 2.99 17.01 -12.36
N ILE A 267 3.91 17.98 -12.24
CA ILE A 267 4.60 18.22 -10.97
C ILE A 267 3.63 18.72 -9.89
N TYR A 268 2.65 19.54 -10.26
CA TYR A 268 1.64 20.02 -9.32
C TYR A 268 0.74 18.86 -8.84
N TYR A 269 0.45 17.89 -9.73
CA TYR A 269 -0.29 16.70 -9.33
C TYR A 269 0.53 15.77 -8.41
N LEU A 270 1.82 15.65 -8.66
CA LEU A 270 2.73 14.92 -7.76
C LEU A 270 2.81 15.59 -6.37
N GLN A 271 2.96 16.93 -6.34
CA GLN A 271 2.98 17.71 -5.11
C GLN A 271 1.64 17.64 -4.37
N PHE A 272 0.53 17.62 -5.10
CA PHE A 272 -0.80 17.37 -4.55
C PHE A 272 -0.86 16.02 -3.82
N LEU A 273 -0.45 14.94 -4.46
CA LEU A 273 -0.45 13.61 -3.85
C LEU A 273 0.46 13.53 -2.61
N ASP A 274 1.62 14.18 -2.65
CA ASP A 274 2.54 14.19 -1.51
C ASP A 274 2.02 15.01 -0.33
N SER A 275 1.51 16.23 -0.57
CA SER A 275 0.93 17.09 0.46
C SER A 275 -0.36 16.49 1.05
N TRP A 276 -1.23 15.90 0.22
CA TRP A 276 -2.41 15.20 0.68
C TRP A 276 -2.05 14.09 1.68
N ARG A 277 -1.06 13.28 1.36
CA ARG A 277 -0.60 12.18 2.23
C ARG A 277 0.21 12.64 3.45
N ALA A 278 0.83 13.81 3.36
CA ALA A 278 1.43 14.47 4.51
C ALA A 278 0.39 14.95 5.53
N GLY A 279 -0.87 15.14 5.11
CA GLY A 279 -1.92 15.71 5.93
C GLY A 279 -2.00 17.23 5.84
N ASP A 280 -1.39 17.85 4.82
CA ASP A 280 -1.40 19.30 4.59
C ASP A 280 -2.52 19.67 3.60
N TYR A 281 -3.67 20.06 4.13
CA TYR A 281 -4.85 20.43 3.33
C TYR A 281 -4.61 21.68 2.47
N PRO A 282 -4.13 22.83 2.98
CA PRO A 282 -3.92 24.02 2.18
C PRO A 282 -3.04 23.81 0.96
N SER A 283 -1.87 23.19 1.16
CA SER A 283 -0.93 22.92 0.06
C SER A 283 -1.49 21.91 -0.95
N SER A 284 -2.24 20.91 -0.48
CA SER A 284 -2.86 19.92 -1.38
C SER A 284 -3.97 20.55 -2.21
N PHE A 285 -4.79 21.41 -1.63
CA PHE A 285 -5.84 22.13 -2.31
C PHE A 285 -5.29 23.07 -3.39
N ASP A 286 -4.29 23.88 -3.04
CA ASP A 286 -3.63 24.81 -3.99
C ASP A 286 -2.99 24.06 -5.17
N ASN A 287 -2.26 22.97 -4.90
CA ASN A 287 -1.60 22.20 -5.94
C ASN A 287 -2.60 21.50 -6.87
N LEU A 288 -3.74 21.02 -6.32
CA LEU A 288 -4.81 20.44 -7.12
C LEU A 288 -5.42 21.47 -8.08
N HIS A 289 -5.73 22.66 -7.57
CA HIS A 289 -6.25 23.78 -8.38
C HIS A 289 -5.26 24.20 -9.47
N ARG A 290 -3.98 24.41 -9.13
CA ARG A 290 -2.94 24.74 -10.11
C ARG A 290 -2.84 23.69 -11.21
N TYR A 291 -2.86 22.40 -10.86
CA TYR A 291 -2.80 21.33 -11.85
C TYR A 291 -3.98 21.40 -12.84
N PHE A 292 -5.19 21.56 -12.34
CA PHE A 292 -6.38 21.58 -13.20
C PHE A 292 -6.55 22.89 -13.95
N ASP A 293 -6.19 24.04 -13.40
CA ASP A 293 -6.18 25.32 -14.11
C ASP A 293 -5.27 25.27 -15.33
N TYR A 294 -4.06 24.71 -15.20
CA TYR A 294 -3.15 24.54 -16.34
C TYR A 294 -3.66 23.51 -17.35
N THR A 295 -4.30 22.42 -16.92
CA THR A 295 -4.86 21.42 -17.85
C THR A 295 -6.07 21.96 -18.61
N MET A 296 -6.91 22.77 -18.00
CA MET A 296 -8.05 23.41 -18.65
C MET A 296 -7.61 24.41 -19.74
N HIS A 297 -6.50 25.10 -19.56
CA HIS A 297 -5.92 25.97 -20.60
C HIS A 297 -5.40 25.18 -21.80
N SER A 298 -5.02 23.92 -21.65
CA SER A 298 -4.55 23.04 -22.73
C SER A 298 -5.65 22.45 -23.63
N ARG A 299 -6.93 22.83 -23.46
CA ARG A 299 -8.13 22.41 -24.20
C ARG A 299 -8.66 20.99 -23.92
N ASP A 300 -8.13 20.26 -22.95
CA ASP A 300 -8.68 18.97 -22.55
C ASP A 300 -9.93 19.16 -21.65
N LYS A 301 -11.07 19.46 -22.27
CA LYS A 301 -12.36 19.58 -21.57
C LYS A 301 -12.80 18.27 -20.88
N ALA A 302 -12.18 17.14 -21.25
CA ALA A 302 -12.49 15.82 -20.71
C ALA A 302 -12.00 15.57 -19.29
N SER A 303 -11.28 16.51 -18.66
CA SER A 303 -10.67 16.31 -17.34
C SER A 303 -11.40 16.97 -16.17
N TYR A 304 -12.45 17.77 -16.43
CA TYR A 304 -13.12 18.52 -15.35
C TYR A 304 -13.87 17.61 -14.35
N GLN A 305 -14.51 16.54 -14.81
CA GLN A 305 -15.14 15.55 -13.94
C GLN A 305 -14.14 14.86 -13.01
N TYR A 306 -12.91 14.63 -13.49
CA TYR A 306 -11.82 14.05 -12.66
C TYR A 306 -11.26 15.05 -11.66
N ALA A 307 -11.29 16.36 -11.98
CA ALA A 307 -10.92 17.41 -11.05
C ALA A 307 -11.88 17.42 -9.85
N LEU A 308 -13.18 17.44 -10.13
CA LEU A 308 -14.22 17.39 -9.10
C LEU A 308 -14.17 16.09 -8.28
N LEU A 309 -13.92 14.94 -8.94
CA LEU A 309 -13.74 13.68 -8.25
C LEU A 309 -12.56 13.74 -7.26
N ASN A 310 -11.38 14.21 -7.68
CA ASN A 310 -10.23 14.35 -6.80
C ASN A 310 -10.48 15.36 -5.68
N LEU A 311 -11.17 16.47 -5.97
CA LEU A 311 -11.55 17.47 -4.98
C LEU A 311 -12.48 16.88 -3.91
N ALA A 312 -13.51 16.13 -4.34
CA ALA A 312 -14.44 15.49 -3.42
C ALA A 312 -13.76 14.47 -2.51
N ILE A 313 -12.83 13.67 -3.05
CA ILE A 313 -12.04 12.71 -2.25
C ILE A 313 -11.15 13.45 -1.24
N LEU A 314 -10.47 14.52 -1.68
CA LEU A 314 -9.64 15.34 -0.80
C LEU A 314 -10.45 15.93 0.36
N GLN A 315 -11.59 16.59 0.06
CA GLN A 315 -12.46 17.19 1.06
C GLN A 315 -13.00 16.17 2.05
N ALA A 316 -13.39 14.98 1.57
CA ALA A 316 -13.85 13.90 2.43
C ALA A 316 -12.79 13.40 3.39
N ASP A 317 -11.54 13.24 2.95
CA ASP A 317 -10.42 12.78 3.79
C ASP A 317 -10.07 13.80 4.89
N PHE A 318 -10.31 15.08 4.65
CA PHE A 318 -10.08 16.15 5.65
C PHE A 318 -11.34 16.53 6.46
N GLY A 319 -12.44 15.81 6.28
CA GLY A 319 -13.66 15.96 7.11
C GLY A 319 -14.65 17.03 6.63
N CYS A 320 -14.43 17.65 5.46
CA CYS A 320 -15.35 18.60 4.82
C CYS A 320 -16.44 17.83 4.06
N TYR A 321 -17.23 17.06 4.77
CA TYR A 321 -18.15 16.07 4.17
C TYR A 321 -19.27 16.69 3.30
N GLY A 322 -19.83 17.82 3.70
CA GLY A 322 -20.89 18.49 2.93
C GLY A 322 -20.41 18.98 1.57
N GLU A 323 -19.22 19.59 1.54
CA GLU A 323 -18.58 20.08 0.32
C GLU A 323 -18.15 18.91 -0.59
N ALA A 324 -17.64 17.83 0.00
CA ALA A 324 -17.26 16.61 -0.72
C ALA A 324 -18.46 15.99 -1.46
N VAL A 325 -19.63 15.94 -0.81
CA VAL A 325 -20.86 15.41 -1.41
C VAL A 325 -21.34 16.30 -2.54
N SER A 326 -21.32 17.62 -2.38
CA SER A 326 -21.74 18.57 -3.42
C SER A 326 -20.82 18.50 -4.65
N ALA A 327 -19.51 18.46 -4.45
CA ALA A 327 -18.52 18.28 -5.52
C ALA A 327 -18.70 16.95 -6.26
N MET A 328 -19.00 15.87 -5.52
CA MET A 328 -19.25 14.56 -6.12
C MET A 328 -20.55 14.51 -6.94
N GLN A 329 -21.59 15.19 -6.49
CA GLN A 329 -22.86 15.31 -7.26
C GLN A 329 -22.65 16.07 -8.57
N GLU A 330 -21.88 17.14 -8.54
CA GLU A 330 -21.50 17.91 -9.73
C GLU A 330 -20.66 17.03 -10.68
N ALA A 331 -19.69 16.26 -10.15
CA ALA A 331 -18.89 15.31 -10.94
C ALA A 331 -19.79 14.26 -11.64
N VAL A 332 -20.81 13.74 -10.95
CA VAL A 332 -21.81 12.81 -11.51
C VAL A 332 -22.62 13.46 -12.63
N SER A 333 -23.03 14.71 -12.46
CA SER A 333 -23.78 15.46 -13.49
C SER A 333 -22.96 15.60 -14.76
N ILE A 334 -21.72 16.08 -14.63
CA ILE A 334 -20.81 16.30 -15.76
C ILE A 334 -20.39 15.00 -16.42
N ALA A 335 -20.14 13.95 -15.64
CA ALA A 335 -19.81 12.62 -16.19
C ALA A 335 -20.96 12.03 -17.02
N ARG A 336 -22.23 12.32 -16.66
CA ARG A 336 -23.39 11.96 -17.45
C ARG A 336 -23.49 12.76 -18.74
N GLU A 337 -23.25 14.07 -18.68
CA GLU A 337 -23.26 14.95 -19.86
C GLU A 337 -22.14 14.61 -20.85
N SER A 338 -20.96 14.28 -20.34
CA SER A 338 -19.80 13.88 -21.16
C SER A 338 -19.84 12.42 -21.63
N HIS A 339 -20.83 11.63 -21.20
CA HIS A 339 -20.94 10.18 -21.44
C HIS A 339 -19.73 9.38 -20.96
N ASP A 340 -18.99 9.87 -19.95
CA ASP A 340 -17.88 9.14 -19.35
C ASP A 340 -18.39 8.15 -18.31
N MET A 341 -18.71 6.94 -18.78
CA MET A 341 -19.22 5.87 -17.93
C MET A 341 -18.20 5.39 -16.90
N ASN A 342 -16.90 5.54 -17.17
CA ASN A 342 -15.86 5.14 -16.22
C ASN A 342 -15.85 6.07 -15.00
N CYS A 343 -15.80 7.37 -15.23
CA CYS A 343 -15.88 8.36 -14.16
C CYS A 343 -17.20 8.22 -13.38
N LEU A 344 -18.32 8.09 -14.09
CA LEU A 344 -19.65 7.92 -13.48
C LEU A 344 -19.71 6.72 -12.53
N ASN A 345 -19.22 5.56 -12.96
CA ASN A 345 -19.21 4.34 -12.15
C ASN A 345 -18.33 4.48 -10.91
N PHE A 346 -17.18 5.16 -11.00
CA PHE A 346 -16.34 5.48 -9.84
C PHE A 346 -17.03 6.42 -8.86
N CYS A 347 -17.65 7.50 -9.36
CA CYS A 347 -18.41 8.43 -8.53
C CYS A 347 -19.55 7.72 -7.78
N MET A 348 -20.30 6.86 -8.48
CA MET A 348 -21.40 6.09 -7.88
C MET A 348 -20.88 5.07 -6.84
N SER A 349 -19.75 4.41 -7.09
CA SER A 349 -19.11 3.52 -6.12
C SER A 349 -18.65 4.29 -4.88
N TRP A 350 -18.06 5.46 -5.06
CA TRP A 350 -17.65 6.32 -3.96
C TRP A 350 -18.83 6.77 -3.11
N LEU A 351 -19.92 7.27 -3.75
CA LEU A 351 -21.15 7.66 -3.07
C LEU A 351 -21.78 6.52 -2.28
N TYR A 352 -21.74 5.30 -2.82
CA TYR A 352 -22.21 4.11 -2.11
C TYR A 352 -21.42 3.87 -0.82
N HIS A 353 -20.09 3.86 -0.90
CA HIS A 353 -19.23 3.63 0.27
C HIS A 353 -19.27 4.77 1.28
N PHE A 354 -19.34 6.01 0.79
CA PHE A 354 -19.48 7.20 1.62
C PHE A 354 -20.84 7.22 2.35
N GLY A 355 -21.93 6.87 1.66
CA GLY A 355 -23.25 6.77 2.25
C GLY A 355 -23.36 5.70 3.32
N LYS A 356 -22.62 4.62 3.19
CA LYS A 356 -22.52 3.60 4.23
C LYS A 356 -21.79 4.11 5.48
N ALA A 357 -20.75 4.95 5.30
CA ALA A 357 -20.01 5.54 6.41
C ALA A 357 -20.76 6.70 7.09
N PHE A 358 -21.47 7.52 6.32
CA PHE A 358 -22.15 8.73 6.77
C PHE A 358 -23.61 8.78 6.26
N PRO A 359 -24.51 7.92 6.77
CA PRO A 359 -25.87 7.81 6.25
C PRO A 359 -26.69 9.09 6.42
N GLU A 360 -26.39 9.93 7.40
CA GLU A 360 -27.12 11.17 7.64
C GLU A 360 -26.91 12.22 6.54
N LEU A 361 -25.71 12.26 5.96
CA LEU A 361 -25.35 13.25 4.93
C LEU A 361 -25.90 12.92 3.55
N ILE A 362 -26.27 11.66 3.31
CA ILE A 362 -26.77 11.19 2.01
C ILE A 362 -28.30 10.96 2.00
N LYS A 363 -29.00 11.18 3.12
CA LYS A 363 -30.47 11.00 3.17
C LYS A 363 -31.20 11.76 2.06
N ASP A 364 -30.76 12.99 1.78
CA ASP A 364 -31.37 13.82 0.74
C ASP A 364 -31.11 13.30 -0.68
N ILE A 365 -30.00 12.61 -0.89
CA ILE A 365 -29.62 12.00 -2.18
C ILE A 365 -30.36 10.68 -2.39
N GLN A 366 -30.55 9.90 -1.33
CA GLN A 366 -31.33 8.66 -1.37
C GLN A 366 -32.80 8.92 -1.69
N THR A 367 -33.37 10.03 -1.21
CA THR A 367 -34.75 10.43 -1.56
C THR A 367 -34.91 10.77 -3.03
N THR A 368 -33.83 11.14 -3.73
CA THR A 368 -33.83 11.36 -5.18
C THR A 368 -33.64 10.09 -6.02
N GLY A 369 -33.61 8.92 -5.40
CA GLY A 369 -33.63 7.63 -6.11
C GLY A 369 -32.32 7.20 -6.77
N MET A 370 -31.21 7.86 -6.45
CA MET A 370 -29.92 7.56 -7.10
C MET A 370 -29.26 6.26 -6.64
N LEU A 371 -29.50 5.79 -5.41
CA LEU A 371 -28.75 4.64 -4.85
C LEU A 371 -29.64 3.50 -4.32
N GLY A 372 -30.97 3.67 -4.17
CA GLY A 372 -31.83 2.62 -3.66
C GLY A 372 -31.40 2.05 -2.29
N ASN A 373 -31.79 0.80 -2.02
CA ASN A 373 -31.32 0.07 -0.84
C ASN A 373 -29.85 -0.40 -1.04
N GLU A 374 -29.09 -0.67 0.02
CA GLU A 374 -27.68 -1.09 -0.06
C GLU A 374 -27.44 -2.26 -1.03
N LYS A 375 -28.29 -3.28 -1.01
CA LYS A 375 -28.22 -4.43 -1.92
C LYS A 375 -28.52 -4.05 -3.38
N GLU A 376 -29.47 -3.16 -3.61
CA GLU A 376 -29.83 -2.68 -4.95
C GLU A 376 -28.71 -1.82 -5.54
N GLY A 377 -28.08 -0.97 -4.71
CA GLY A 377 -26.92 -0.17 -5.10
C GLY A 377 -25.73 -1.04 -5.57
N LEU A 378 -25.41 -2.11 -4.81
CA LEU A 378 -24.36 -3.04 -5.22
C LEU A 378 -24.72 -3.85 -6.47
N ALA A 379 -25.96 -4.29 -6.60
CA ALA A 379 -26.43 -5.01 -7.78
C ALA A 379 -26.36 -4.11 -9.04
N PHE A 380 -26.71 -2.84 -8.92
CA PHE A 380 -26.58 -1.85 -9.98
C PHE A 380 -25.11 -1.64 -10.38
N LEU A 381 -24.22 -1.39 -9.41
CA LEU A 381 -22.78 -1.22 -9.66
C LEU A 381 -22.18 -2.46 -10.32
N LYS A 382 -22.55 -3.66 -9.87
CA LYS A 382 -22.11 -4.94 -10.45
C LYS A 382 -22.54 -5.09 -11.91
N ALA A 383 -23.79 -4.76 -12.24
CA ALA A 383 -24.30 -4.79 -13.61
C ALA A 383 -23.54 -3.78 -14.50
N LYS A 384 -23.39 -2.53 -14.04
CA LYS A 384 -22.70 -1.47 -14.78
C LYS A 384 -21.19 -1.74 -14.95
N ALA A 385 -20.51 -2.22 -13.91
CA ALA A 385 -19.10 -2.61 -14.01
C ALA A 385 -18.88 -3.75 -15.02
N LYS A 386 -19.85 -4.66 -15.15
CA LYS A 386 -19.79 -5.74 -16.15
C LYS A 386 -20.06 -5.22 -17.56
N GLU A 387 -21.01 -4.31 -17.75
CA GLU A 387 -21.33 -3.69 -19.05
C GLU A 387 -20.16 -2.87 -19.59
N THR A 388 -19.47 -2.13 -18.70
CA THR A 388 -18.33 -1.27 -19.07
C THR A 388 -16.96 -1.97 -19.05
N GLU A 389 -16.93 -3.28 -18.80
CA GLU A 389 -15.70 -4.09 -18.68
C GLU A 389 -14.71 -3.59 -17.61
N MET A 390 -15.19 -2.87 -16.59
CA MET A 390 -14.39 -2.38 -15.47
C MET A 390 -14.15 -3.50 -14.45
N TRP A 391 -13.23 -4.40 -14.77
CA TRP A 391 -13.01 -5.63 -13.99
C TRP A 391 -12.53 -5.39 -12.56
N SER A 392 -11.75 -4.33 -12.32
CA SER A 392 -11.33 -3.95 -10.96
C SER A 392 -12.51 -3.50 -10.09
N LEU A 393 -13.41 -2.70 -10.65
CA LEU A 393 -14.64 -2.26 -9.98
C LEU A 393 -15.59 -3.46 -9.75
N LEU A 394 -15.69 -4.38 -10.70
CA LEU A 394 -16.49 -5.59 -10.54
C LEU A 394 -15.95 -6.46 -9.40
N SER A 395 -14.62 -6.63 -9.30
CA SER A 395 -14.00 -7.37 -8.21
C SER A 395 -14.28 -6.70 -6.86
N THR A 396 -14.09 -5.40 -6.74
CA THR A 396 -14.36 -4.66 -5.49
C THR A 396 -15.83 -4.68 -5.10
N THR A 397 -16.75 -4.64 -6.06
CA THR A 397 -18.20 -4.76 -5.78
C THR A 397 -18.58 -6.16 -5.28
N LEU A 398 -18.00 -7.23 -5.83
CA LEU A 398 -18.18 -8.59 -5.32
C LEU A 398 -17.66 -8.75 -3.89
N LEU A 399 -16.50 -8.17 -3.58
CA LEU A 399 -15.95 -8.16 -2.22
C LEU A 399 -16.82 -7.33 -1.25
N SER A 400 -17.38 -6.22 -1.71
CA SER A 400 -18.31 -5.40 -0.92
C SER A 400 -19.62 -6.12 -0.64
N GLU A 401 -20.16 -6.88 -1.62
CA GLU A 401 -21.33 -7.74 -1.46
C GLU A 401 -21.06 -8.84 -0.43
N ALA A 402 -19.91 -9.53 -0.53
CA ALA A 402 -19.50 -10.53 0.46
C ALA A 402 -19.35 -9.92 1.88
N LYS A 403 -18.76 -8.73 1.98
CA LYS A 403 -18.65 -8.01 3.27
C LYS A 403 -20.03 -7.68 3.85
N LEU A 404 -20.96 -7.23 3.02
CA LEU A 404 -22.31 -6.90 3.45
C LEU A 404 -23.08 -8.14 3.97
N GLU A 405 -22.99 -9.26 3.25
CA GLU A 405 -23.59 -10.53 3.67
C GLU A 405 -23.03 -11.03 5.01
N LEU A 406 -21.71 -10.90 5.21
CA LEU A 406 -21.04 -11.25 6.47
C LEU A 406 -21.46 -10.31 7.62
N GLN A 407 -21.63 -9.01 7.36
CA GLN A 407 -22.07 -8.03 8.35
C GLN A 407 -23.51 -8.28 8.79
N ASN A 408 -24.40 -8.58 7.85
CA ASN A 408 -25.80 -8.88 8.13
C ASN A 408 -26.02 -10.30 8.72
N GLY A 409 -24.98 -11.15 8.72
CA GLY A 409 -25.10 -12.54 9.15
C GLY A 409 -26.01 -13.40 8.29
N GLU A 410 -26.06 -13.09 7.00
CA GLU A 410 -26.80 -13.84 6.00
C GLU A 410 -26.06 -15.14 5.61
N SER A 411 -26.18 -15.58 4.39
CA SER A 411 -25.57 -16.81 3.92
C SER A 411 -24.03 -16.72 3.84
N LEU A 412 -23.35 -17.45 4.71
CA LEU A 412 -21.89 -17.60 4.63
C LEU A 412 -21.46 -18.22 3.28
N ALA A 413 -22.26 -19.13 2.73
CA ALA A 413 -21.97 -19.78 1.44
C ALA A 413 -21.95 -18.77 0.29
N SER A 414 -22.89 -17.83 0.27
CA SER A 414 -22.94 -16.75 -0.72
C SER A 414 -21.73 -15.81 -0.60
N ALA A 415 -21.34 -15.45 0.63
CA ALA A 415 -20.14 -14.65 0.86
C ALA A 415 -18.87 -15.35 0.36
N ILE A 416 -18.71 -16.64 0.63
CA ILE A 416 -17.59 -17.44 0.10
C ILE A 416 -17.63 -17.48 -1.44
N GLU A 417 -18.79 -17.68 -2.04
CA GLU A 417 -18.96 -17.71 -3.49
C GLU A 417 -18.52 -16.39 -4.11
N ASN A 418 -18.93 -15.26 -3.56
CA ASN A 418 -18.55 -13.93 -4.04
C ASN A 418 -17.03 -13.70 -3.91
N VAL A 419 -16.39 -14.14 -2.82
CA VAL A 419 -14.93 -14.07 -2.65
C VAL A 419 -14.20 -14.93 -3.68
N VAL A 420 -14.68 -16.15 -3.93
CA VAL A 420 -14.09 -17.07 -4.94
C VAL A 420 -14.27 -16.50 -6.35
N ARG A 421 -15.44 -15.93 -6.68
CA ARG A 421 -15.68 -15.26 -7.96
C ARG A 421 -14.75 -14.06 -8.15
N ALA A 422 -14.55 -13.24 -7.11
CA ALA A 422 -13.60 -12.13 -7.16
C ALA A 422 -12.17 -12.64 -7.35
N SER A 423 -11.76 -13.72 -6.66
CA SER A 423 -10.45 -14.33 -6.82
C SER A 423 -10.22 -14.84 -8.24
N HIS A 424 -11.19 -15.57 -8.81
CA HIS A 424 -11.13 -16.05 -10.19
C HIS A 424 -10.99 -14.86 -11.18
N LEU A 425 -11.76 -13.80 -10.98
CA LEU A 425 -11.70 -12.61 -11.82
C LEU A 425 -10.33 -11.93 -11.73
N ASN A 426 -9.79 -11.78 -10.52
CA ASN A 426 -8.49 -11.15 -10.29
C ASN A 426 -7.36 -11.91 -10.99
N VAL A 427 -7.39 -13.25 -10.95
CA VAL A 427 -6.39 -14.09 -11.63
C VAL A 427 -6.56 -14.04 -13.16
N THR A 428 -7.79 -14.19 -13.67
CA THR A 428 -8.04 -14.25 -15.12
C THR A 428 -7.78 -12.93 -15.84
N LYS A 429 -7.99 -11.79 -15.14
CA LYS A 429 -7.78 -10.44 -15.68
C LYS A 429 -6.49 -9.78 -15.19
N ASN A 430 -5.64 -10.51 -14.45
CA ASN A 430 -4.36 -10.05 -13.90
C ASN A 430 -4.49 -8.74 -13.08
N LEU A 431 -5.48 -8.68 -12.19
CA LEU A 431 -5.77 -7.50 -11.37
C LEU A 431 -4.95 -7.51 -10.07
N SER A 432 -3.66 -7.20 -10.16
CA SER A 432 -2.74 -7.23 -9.01
C SER A 432 -3.22 -6.36 -7.84
N ASN A 433 -3.82 -5.20 -8.11
CA ASN A 433 -4.28 -4.26 -7.08
C ASN A 433 -5.47 -4.78 -6.26
N SER A 434 -6.31 -5.64 -6.82
CA SER A 434 -7.49 -6.21 -6.14
C SER A 434 -7.18 -7.48 -5.36
N MET A 435 -6.00 -8.06 -5.53
CA MET A 435 -5.57 -9.28 -4.81
C MET A 435 -5.41 -9.03 -3.31
N GLY A 436 -4.86 -7.86 -2.93
CA GLY A 436 -4.65 -7.50 -1.53
C GLY A 436 -5.97 -7.46 -0.73
N PRO A 437 -6.93 -6.63 -1.10
CA PRO A 437 -8.24 -6.56 -0.44
C PRO A 437 -9.00 -7.91 -0.41
N GLN A 438 -8.88 -8.71 -1.48
CA GLN A 438 -9.48 -10.04 -1.54
C GLN A 438 -8.89 -10.98 -0.48
N LEU A 439 -7.56 -11.07 -0.35
CA LEU A 439 -6.91 -11.90 0.66
C LEU A 439 -7.21 -11.42 2.07
N LEU A 440 -7.28 -10.11 2.31
CA LEU A 440 -7.67 -9.57 3.61
C LEU A 440 -9.09 -9.97 4.00
N LEU A 441 -10.04 -9.88 3.07
CA LEU A 441 -11.42 -10.31 3.33
C LEU A 441 -11.49 -11.83 3.54
N GLN A 442 -10.75 -12.61 2.78
CA GLN A 442 -10.67 -14.06 2.93
C GLN A 442 -10.09 -14.47 4.30
N THR A 443 -9.04 -13.81 4.77
CA THR A 443 -8.48 -14.05 6.10
C THR A 443 -9.45 -13.66 7.22
N ALA A 444 -10.18 -12.56 7.05
CA ALA A 444 -11.22 -12.15 7.98
C ALA A 444 -12.37 -13.18 8.03
N LEU A 445 -12.78 -13.73 6.89
CA LEU A 445 -13.79 -14.76 6.76
C LEU A 445 -13.34 -16.04 7.50
N TYR A 446 -12.13 -16.52 7.26
CA TYR A 446 -11.59 -17.71 7.94
C TYR A 446 -11.54 -17.50 9.45
N SER A 447 -11.18 -16.32 9.90
CA SER A 447 -11.19 -16.00 11.32
C SER A 447 -12.60 -15.98 11.93
N ARG A 448 -13.62 -15.52 11.20
CA ARG A 448 -15.03 -15.58 11.65
C ARG A 448 -15.57 -17.00 11.77
N ILE A 449 -15.09 -17.90 10.95
CA ILE A 449 -15.43 -19.33 10.98
C ILE A 449 -14.64 -20.09 12.08
N GLY A 450 -13.58 -19.49 12.63
CA GLY A 450 -12.71 -20.14 13.60
C GLY A 450 -11.55 -20.94 13.00
N ALA A 451 -11.35 -20.88 11.68
CA ALA A 451 -10.23 -21.50 11.00
C ALA A 451 -8.95 -20.66 11.12
N SER A 452 -8.39 -20.54 12.33
CA SER A 452 -7.25 -19.67 12.62
C SER A 452 -6.00 -20.00 11.83
N HIS A 453 -5.74 -21.28 11.54
CA HIS A 453 -4.62 -21.71 10.69
C HIS A 453 -4.72 -21.20 9.26
N LEU A 454 -5.93 -21.23 8.66
CA LEU A 454 -6.15 -20.68 7.32
C LEU A 454 -6.07 -19.16 7.31
N ALA A 455 -6.54 -18.50 8.36
CA ALA A 455 -6.39 -17.06 8.52
C ALA A 455 -4.93 -16.66 8.63
N TRP A 456 -4.13 -17.39 9.41
CA TRP A 456 -2.70 -17.16 9.55
C TRP A 456 -1.97 -17.41 8.23
N LEU A 457 -2.22 -18.54 7.56
CA LEU A 457 -1.64 -18.87 6.26
C LEU A 457 -1.94 -17.80 5.20
N GLY A 458 -3.18 -17.30 5.15
CA GLY A 458 -3.57 -16.23 4.24
C GLY A 458 -2.83 -14.91 4.53
N SER A 459 -2.64 -14.56 5.80
CA SER A 459 -1.88 -13.37 6.19
C SER A 459 -0.39 -13.50 5.85
N GLU A 460 0.22 -14.67 6.03
CA GLU A 460 1.60 -14.95 5.66
C GLU A 460 1.78 -14.94 4.13
N THR A 461 0.85 -15.56 3.39
CA THR A 461 0.84 -15.52 1.92
C THR A 461 0.80 -14.08 1.42
N PHE A 462 -0.03 -13.23 2.04
CA PHE A 462 -0.06 -11.81 1.71
C PHE A 462 1.29 -11.14 1.93
N ARG A 463 1.93 -11.36 3.07
CA ARG A 463 3.23 -10.76 3.42
C ARG A 463 4.35 -11.19 2.49
N TYR A 464 4.40 -12.45 2.08
CA TYR A 464 5.46 -12.95 1.21
C TYR A 464 5.23 -12.63 -0.27
N CYS A 465 4.02 -12.80 -0.77
CA CYS A 465 3.73 -12.69 -2.20
C CYS A 465 3.33 -11.28 -2.64
N TYR A 466 2.62 -10.54 -1.79
CA TYR A 466 2.00 -9.26 -2.17
C TYR A 466 2.56 -8.04 -1.47
N ARG A 467 3.65 -8.17 -0.71
CA ARG A 467 4.30 -7.06 0.01
C ARG A 467 4.62 -5.86 -0.89
N ASN A 468 5.06 -6.10 -2.12
CA ASN A 468 5.50 -5.07 -3.06
C ASN A 468 4.45 -4.72 -4.12
N SER A 469 3.37 -5.51 -4.24
CA SER A 469 2.33 -5.32 -5.25
C SER A 469 1.01 -4.79 -4.70
N ALA A 470 0.84 -4.76 -3.38
CA ALA A 470 -0.36 -4.26 -2.72
C ALA A 470 -0.15 -2.88 -2.09
N PRO A 471 -1.23 -2.08 -1.88
CA PRO A 471 -1.17 -0.85 -1.12
C PRO A 471 -0.58 -1.06 0.28
N PHE A 472 0.21 -0.10 0.75
CA PHE A 472 0.90 -0.24 2.03
C PHE A 472 -0.08 -0.31 3.23
N GLU A 473 -1.24 0.32 3.13
CA GLU A 473 -2.30 0.21 4.14
C GLU A 473 -2.78 -1.24 4.32
N ASP A 474 -2.96 -1.96 3.22
CA ASP A 474 -3.37 -3.36 3.25
C ASP A 474 -2.27 -4.27 3.83
N TYR A 475 -1.02 -3.95 3.54
CA TYR A 475 0.12 -4.62 4.17
C TYR A 475 0.13 -4.40 5.68
N LEU A 476 -0.13 -3.18 6.17
CA LEU A 476 -0.25 -2.91 7.61
C LEU A 476 -1.41 -3.67 8.26
N LYS A 477 -2.57 -3.72 7.60
CA LYS A 477 -3.75 -4.49 8.08
C LYS A 477 -3.45 -5.98 8.16
N SER A 478 -2.77 -6.55 7.15
CA SER A 478 -2.34 -7.96 7.16
C SER A 478 -1.33 -8.24 8.28
N THR A 479 -0.33 -7.36 8.44
CA THR A 479 0.68 -7.49 9.51
C THR A 479 0.03 -7.40 10.89
N PHE A 480 -0.89 -6.47 11.10
CA PHE A 480 -1.64 -6.37 12.34
C PHE A 480 -2.47 -7.64 12.61
N ARG A 481 -3.10 -8.20 11.58
CA ARG A 481 -3.85 -9.45 11.69
C ARG A 481 -2.96 -10.62 12.12
N SER A 482 -1.80 -10.79 11.49
CA SER A 482 -0.81 -11.81 11.91
C SER A 482 -0.37 -11.59 13.35
N CYS A 483 -0.06 -10.35 13.73
CA CYS A 483 0.32 -10.00 15.09
C CYS A 483 -0.81 -10.28 16.11
N GLN A 484 -2.06 -10.03 15.74
CA GLN A 484 -3.21 -10.31 16.58
C GLN A 484 -3.38 -11.82 16.81
N LEU A 485 -3.22 -12.65 15.77
CA LEU A 485 -3.26 -14.12 15.90
C LEU A 485 -2.12 -14.64 16.77
N LEU A 486 -0.89 -14.12 16.60
CA LEU A 486 0.25 -14.47 17.45
C LEU A 486 0.05 -14.04 18.91
N ALA A 487 -0.54 -12.86 19.13
CA ALA A 487 -0.85 -12.40 20.48
C ALA A 487 -1.96 -13.21 21.14
N GLN A 488 -2.90 -13.80 20.39
CA GLN A 488 -3.88 -14.76 20.90
C GLN A 488 -3.23 -16.07 21.35
N GLN A 489 -2.12 -16.45 20.72
CA GLN A 489 -1.30 -17.61 21.07
C GLN A 489 -0.24 -17.29 22.15
N GLY A 490 -0.20 -16.08 22.71
CA GLY A 490 0.80 -15.68 23.70
C GLY A 490 2.21 -15.40 23.16
N ARG A 491 2.44 -15.51 21.85
CA ARG A 491 3.77 -15.35 21.19
C ARG A 491 4.17 -13.90 21.00
N TYR A 492 4.30 -13.14 22.10
CA TYR A 492 4.61 -11.69 22.04
C TYR A 492 6.02 -11.37 21.50
N SER A 493 6.99 -12.29 21.63
CA SER A 493 8.31 -12.15 21.02
C SER A 493 8.22 -12.04 19.50
N ASP A 494 7.42 -12.93 18.90
CA ASP A 494 7.25 -12.96 17.46
C ASP A 494 6.44 -11.74 16.95
N VAL A 495 5.47 -11.28 17.75
CA VAL A 495 4.75 -10.02 17.49
C VAL A 495 5.73 -8.87 17.36
N THR A 496 6.70 -8.73 18.28
CA THR A 496 7.68 -7.64 18.22
C THR A 496 8.59 -7.73 17.00
N VAL A 497 9.00 -8.95 16.60
CA VAL A 497 9.78 -9.18 15.39
C VAL A 497 8.99 -8.77 14.15
N HIS A 498 7.72 -9.17 14.03
CA HIS A 498 6.86 -8.82 12.91
C HIS A 498 6.62 -7.30 12.82
N MET A 499 6.41 -6.64 13.95
CA MET A 499 6.23 -5.19 14.00
C MET A 499 7.50 -4.44 13.58
N ASN A 500 8.68 -4.89 13.98
CA ASN A 500 9.95 -4.25 13.63
C ASN A 500 10.36 -4.43 12.15
N GLN A 501 9.73 -5.36 11.41
CA GLN A 501 9.98 -5.55 9.97
C GLN A 501 9.36 -4.45 9.09
N VAL A 502 8.50 -3.61 9.66
CA VAL A 502 7.87 -2.51 8.91
C VAL A 502 8.88 -1.38 8.73
N SER A 503 9.14 -1.01 7.47
CA SER A 503 10.10 0.06 7.17
C SER A 503 9.58 1.43 7.60
N PRO A 504 10.38 2.23 8.34
CA PRO A 504 9.95 3.56 8.81
C PRO A 504 9.70 4.55 7.67
N GLU A 505 10.37 4.39 6.53
CA GLU A 505 10.20 5.24 5.35
C GLU A 505 8.78 5.18 4.78
N ARG A 506 8.15 4.00 4.80
CA ARG A 506 6.78 3.82 4.33
C ARG A 506 5.72 4.36 5.32
N LEU A 507 6.12 4.62 6.58
CA LEU A 507 5.26 5.23 7.60
C LEU A 507 5.19 6.76 7.54
N ARG A 508 5.81 7.40 6.56
CA ARG A 508 5.85 8.86 6.41
C ARG A 508 4.49 9.49 6.03
N SER A 509 3.52 8.71 5.58
CA SER A 509 2.15 9.17 5.34
C SER A 509 1.40 9.29 6.67
N LEU A 510 0.62 10.38 6.86
CA LEU A 510 -0.16 10.61 8.08
C LEU A 510 -1.07 9.43 8.43
N LYS A 511 -1.83 8.95 7.46
CA LYS A 511 -2.77 7.84 7.63
C LYS A 511 -2.07 6.54 8.05
N THR A 512 -0.99 6.17 7.37
CA THR A 512 -0.23 4.95 7.71
C THR A 512 0.45 5.06 9.06
N SER A 513 0.95 6.24 9.43
CA SER A 513 1.52 6.52 10.76
C SER A 513 0.46 6.39 11.87
N GLN A 514 -0.74 6.92 11.65
CA GLN A 514 -1.86 6.80 12.59
C GLN A 514 -2.29 5.33 12.76
N TYR A 515 -2.43 4.57 11.68
CA TYR A 515 -2.73 3.13 11.74
C TYR A 515 -1.65 2.36 12.49
N TRP A 516 -0.38 2.63 12.20
CA TRP A 516 0.73 1.99 12.88
C TRP A 516 0.74 2.26 14.38
N ALA A 517 0.60 3.53 14.77
CA ALA A 517 0.53 3.93 16.18
C ALA A 517 -0.64 3.26 16.91
N PHE A 518 -1.79 3.19 16.24
CA PHE A 518 -2.98 2.54 16.77
C PHE A 518 -2.78 1.02 16.93
N PHE A 519 -2.30 0.33 15.90
CA PHE A 519 -2.09 -1.12 15.94
C PHE A 519 -1.05 -1.52 16.99
N SER A 520 0.07 -0.79 17.03
CA SER A 520 1.10 -0.99 18.05
C SER A 520 0.56 -0.73 19.44
N GLY A 521 -0.18 0.38 19.63
CA GLY A 521 -0.79 0.74 20.91
C GLY A 521 -1.82 -0.27 21.39
N VAL A 522 -2.67 -0.81 20.50
CA VAL A 522 -3.68 -1.82 20.86
C VAL A 522 -3.03 -3.12 21.33
N LEU A 523 -1.98 -3.58 20.65
CA LEU A 523 -1.25 -4.80 21.06
C LEU A 523 -0.55 -4.62 22.40
N GLN A 524 0.09 -3.46 22.62
CA GLN A 524 0.70 -3.12 23.90
C GLN A 524 -0.34 -2.97 25.01
N LEU A 525 -1.48 -2.33 24.71
CA LEU A 525 -2.58 -2.18 25.65
C LEU A 525 -3.11 -3.55 26.13
N ARG A 526 -3.34 -4.49 25.20
CA ARG A 526 -3.78 -5.85 25.53
C ARG A 526 -2.79 -6.53 26.46
N ARG A 527 -1.50 -6.48 26.17
CA ARG A 527 -0.45 -7.06 27.02
C ARG A 527 -0.41 -6.40 28.42
N LYS A 528 -0.57 -5.04 28.49
CA LYS A 528 -0.60 -4.32 29.77
C LYS A 528 -1.84 -4.64 30.61
N ILE A 529 -2.99 -4.88 29.98
CA ILE A 529 -4.22 -5.32 30.66
C ILE A 529 -4.00 -6.71 31.27
N TYR A 530 -3.34 -7.65 30.57
CA TYR A 530 -3.04 -8.98 31.08
C TYR A 530 -2.01 -8.95 32.22
N ASN A 531 -1.00 -8.12 32.11
CA ASN A 531 -0.02 -7.91 33.16
C ASN A 531 -0.59 -7.14 34.38
N ASP A 532 -1.88 -6.76 34.39
CA ASP A 532 -2.59 -5.97 35.42
C ASP A 532 -1.90 -4.61 35.73
N ASP A 533 -1.16 -4.05 34.79
CA ASP A 533 -0.53 -2.73 34.89
C ASP A 533 -1.59 -1.64 34.59
N ARG A 534 -2.30 -1.23 35.64
CA ARG A 534 -3.46 -0.33 35.54
C ARG A 534 -3.07 1.07 35.13
N ILE A 535 -1.90 1.55 35.55
CA ILE A 535 -1.43 2.92 35.27
C ILE A 535 -1.03 3.04 33.80
N ALA A 536 -0.18 2.14 33.31
CA ALA A 536 0.23 2.14 31.92
C ALA A 536 -0.94 1.87 30.96
N ALA A 537 -1.84 0.95 31.31
CA ALA A 537 -3.04 0.66 30.51
C ALA A 537 -3.96 1.89 30.41
N GLY A 538 -4.19 2.59 31.53
CA GLY A 538 -4.99 3.82 31.57
C GLY A 538 -4.39 4.94 30.71
N TYR A 539 -3.07 5.12 30.77
CA TYR A 539 -2.35 6.11 29.95
C TYR A 539 -2.43 5.79 28.45
N LEU A 540 -2.16 4.53 28.07
CA LEU A 540 -2.27 4.08 26.67
C LEU A 540 -3.71 4.23 26.15
N LEU A 541 -4.72 3.91 26.95
CA LEU A 541 -6.12 4.13 26.59
C LEU A 541 -6.44 5.60 26.30
N ALA A 542 -5.94 6.52 27.13
CA ALA A 542 -6.14 7.95 26.92
C ALA A 542 -5.48 8.42 25.62
N GLN A 543 -4.26 7.95 25.34
CA GLN A 543 -3.56 8.25 24.09
C GLN A 543 -4.29 7.68 22.86
N LEU A 544 -4.69 6.40 22.88
CA LEU A 544 -5.36 5.77 21.74
C LEU A 544 -6.72 6.41 21.42
N ARG A 545 -7.43 6.90 22.43
CA ARG A 545 -8.69 7.64 22.22
C ARG A 545 -8.52 9.00 21.56
N SER A 546 -7.35 9.60 21.66
CA SER A 546 -7.04 10.86 20.98
C SER A 546 -6.84 10.66 19.45
N ILE A 547 -6.50 9.44 19.02
CA ILE A 547 -6.31 9.11 17.62
C ILE A 547 -7.68 8.88 16.97
N LYS A 548 -8.12 9.83 16.15
CA LYS A 548 -9.35 9.68 15.38
C LYS A 548 -9.06 8.88 14.11
N LEU A 549 -9.48 7.62 14.09
CA LEU A 549 -9.45 6.79 12.90
C LEU A 549 -10.82 6.81 12.21
N PRO A 550 -10.84 6.84 10.86
CA PRO A 550 -12.10 6.80 10.12
C PRO A 550 -12.78 5.42 10.17
N ASP A 551 -12.04 4.36 10.52
CA ASP A 551 -12.55 2.98 10.53
C ASP A 551 -13.34 2.68 11.81
N SER A 552 -14.63 2.45 11.69
CA SER A 552 -15.52 2.06 12.80
C SER A 552 -15.11 0.75 13.45
N ASP A 553 -14.64 -0.23 12.69
CA ASP A 553 -14.23 -1.55 13.19
C ASP A 553 -13.09 -1.45 14.21
N LEU A 554 -12.13 -0.54 13.96
CA LEU A 554 -11.02 -0.30 14.87
C LEU A 554 -11.43 0.44 16.14
N SER A 555 -12.39 1.36 16.02
CA SER A 555 -12.95 2.06 17.18
C SER A 555 -13.71 1.11 18.09
N PHE A 556 -14.41 0.12 17.56
CA PHE A 556 -15.07 -0.93 18.36
C PHE A 556 -14.04 -1.82 19.07
N LEU A 557 -12.95 -2.20 18.41
CA LEU A 557 -11.88 -2.99 19.05
C LEU A 557 -11.33 -2.28 20.28
N LEU A 558 -11.06 -0.98 20.20
CA LEU A 558 -10.61 -0.18 21.33
C LEU A 558 -11.70 -0.11 22.43
N SER A 559 -12.97 0.06 22.03
CA SER A 559 -14.09 0.10 22.96
C SER A 559 -14.24 -1.20 23.74
N PHE A 560 -14.06 -2.36 23.10
CA PHE A 560 -14.11 -3.66 23.75
C PHE A 560 -12.96 -3.85 24.76
N LEU A 561 -11.74 -3.46 24.40
CA LEU A 561 -10.61 -3.50 25.33
C LEU A 561 -10.82 -2.58 26.53
N PHE A 562 -11.45 -1.42 26.32
CA PHE A 562 -11.78 -0.51 27.40
C PHE A 562 -12.86 -1.07 28.34
N ILE A 563 -13.90 -1.69 27.80
CA ILE A 563 -14.93 -2.35 28.58
C ILE A 563 -14.33 -3.51 29.40
N ASP A 564 -13.46 -4.33 28.80
CA ASP A 564 -12.77 -5.42 29.52
C ASP A 564 -11.87 -4.88 30.65
N PHE A 565 -11.14 -3.79 30.38
CA PHE A 565 -10.35 -3.11 31.41
C PHE A 565 -11.21 -2.62 32.58
N MET A 566 -12.38 -2.02 32.32
CA MET A 566 -13.31 -1.60 33.37
C MET A 566 -13.89 -2.79 34.16
N ILE A 567 -14.21 -3.89 33.49
CA ILE A 567 -14.67 -5.13 34.14
C ILE A 567 -13.58 -5.69 35.05
N ARG A 568 -12.31 -5.68 34.64
CA ARG A 568 -11.18 -6.10 35.47
C ARG A 568 -10.93 -5.19 36.64
N GLN A 569 -11.29 -3.90 36.56
CA GLN A 569 -11.26 -2.95 37.69
C GLN A 569 -12.48 -3.03 38.62
N ALA A 570 -13.46 -3.85 38.30
CA ALA A 570 -14.75 -3.95 38.99
C ALA A 570 -15.65 -2.69 38.92
N ASN A 571 -15.40 -1.79 37.93
CA ASN A 571 -16.22 -0.60 37.66
C ASN A 571 -17.41 -0.97 36.76
N TYR A 572 -18.36 -1.76 37.28
CA TYR A 572 -19.44 -2.33 36.48
C TYR A 572 -20.45 -1.31 35.96
N THR A 573 -20.67 -0.21 36.70
CA THR A 573 -21.61 0.86 36.31
C THR A 573 -21.13 1.59 35.08
N GLU A 574 -19.88 2.03 35.08
CA GLU A 574 -19.26 2.70 33.94
C GLU A 574 -19.14 1.76 32.72
N ALA A 575 -18.82 0.49 32.96
CA ALA A 575 -18.75 -0.52 31.89
C ALA A 575 -20.13 -0.71 31.20
N LEU A 576 -21.23 -0.73 31.98
CA LEU A 576 -22.60 -0.82 31.40
C LEU A 576 -22.97 0.41 30.59
N GLU A 577 -22.66 1.62 31.07
CA GLU A 577 -22.88 2.86 30.30
C GLU A 577 -22.12 2.87 28.98
N LEU A 578 -20.86 2.40 28.99
CA LEU A 578 -20.06 2.26 27.78
C LEU A 578 -20.64 1.25 26.80
N ILE A 579 -21.12 0.10 27.33
CA ILE A 579 -21.80 -0.90 26.48
C ILE A 579 -23.02 -0.30 25.81
N GLU A 580 -23.81 0.49 26.52
CA GLU A 580 -25.02 1.12 25.98
C GLU A 580 -24.69 2.19 24.92
N LYS A 581 -23.65 3.01 25.17
CA LYS A 581 -23.16 4.00 24.20
C LYS A 581 -22.62 3.32 22.93
N THR A 582 -21.82 2.27 23.09
CA THR A 582 -21.30 1.52 21.94
C THR A 582 -22.40 0.77 21.18
N ALA A 583 -23.41 0.24 21.86
CA ALA A 583 -24.56 -0.39 21.23
C ALA A 583 -25.38 0.63 20.40
N GLN A 584 -25.59 1.85 20.92
CA GLN A 584 -26.26 2.92 20.19
C GLN A 584 -25.48 3.31 18.92
N SER A 585 -24.14 3.44 19.01
CA SER A 585 -23.33 3.77 17.84
C SER A 585 -23.32 2.66 16.79
N ILE A 586 -23.34 1.38 17.19
CA ILE A 586 -23.50 0.25 16.26
C ILE A 586 -24.85 0.30 15.53
N HIS A 587 -25.93 0.61 16.26
CA HIS A 587 -27.27 0.73 15.63
C HIS A 587 -27.39 1.91 14.69
N GLN A 588 -26.65 2.99 14.89
CA GLN A 588 -26.68 4.17 14.04
C GLN A 588 -25.82 4.03 12.77
N HIS A 589 -24.67 3.36 12.86
CA HIS A 589 -23.65 3.41 11.81
C HIS A 589 -23.39 2.08 11.10
N ASN A 590 -23.57 0.93 11.75
CA ASN A 590 -23.27 -0.37 11.16
C ASN A 590 -24.04 -1.50 11.84
N PHE A 591 -24.72 -2.32 11.04
CA PHE A 591 -25.40 -3.55 11.50
C PHE A 591 -24.47 -4.77 11.58
N ASP A 592 -23.19 -4.63 11.97
CA ASP A 592 -22.34 -5.81 12.09
C ASP A 592 -22.78 -6.66 13.31
N ILE A 593 -23.08 -7.89 13.02
CA ILE A 593 -23.56 -8.87 14.01
C ILE A 593 -22.47 -9.27 15.00
N GLN A 594 -21.21 -9.34 14.56
CA GLN A 594 -20.11 -9.79 15.43
C GLN A 594 -19.88 -8.87 16.63
N PRO A 595 -19.78 -7.53 16.51
CA PRO A 595 -19.75 -6.61 17.64
C PRO A 595 -20.97 -6.71 18.54
N GLN A 596 -22.17 -6.90 17.97
CA GLN A 596 -23.39 -7.05 18.78
C GLN A 596 -23.34 -8.28 19.69
N VAL A 597 -22.91 -9.43 19.16
CA VAL A 597 -22.72 -10.66 19.94
C VAL A 597 -21.71 -10.44 21.07
N LYS A 598 -20.57 -9.78 20.76
CA LYS A 598 -19.54 -9.46 21.75
C LYS A 598 -20.06 -8.59 22.89
N LEU A 599 -20.85 -7.53 22.59
CA LEU A 599 -21.47 -6.68 23.59
C LEU A 599 -22.46 -7.45 24.49
N LEU A 600 -23.26 -8.34 23.89
CA LEU A 600 -24.17 -9.20 24.66
C LEU A 600 -23.41 -10.13 25.63
N CYS A 601 -22.29 -10.71 25.18
CA CYS A 601 -21.42 -11.55 26.03
C CYS A 601 -20.82 -10.73 27.19
N LEU A 602 -20.29 -9.53 26.92
CA LEU A 602 -19.73 -8.66 27.94
C LEU A 602 -20.80 -8.21 28.95
N LYS A 603 -22.00 -7.86 28.48
CA LYS A 603 -23.13 -7.50 29.35
C LYS A 603 -23.56 -8.68 30.24
N ALA A 604 -23.59 -9.90 29.70
CA ALA A 604 -23.90 -11.12 30.46
C ALA A 604 -22.84 -11.40 31.52
N ARG A 605 -21.54 -11.23 31.24
CA ARG A 605 -20.43 -11.33 32.21
C ARG A 605 -20.56 -10.31 33.36
N ILE A 606 -21.01 -9.09 33.06
CA ILE A 606 -21.25 -8.09 34.14
C ILE A 606 -22.39 -8.52 35.04
N PHE A 607 -23.50 -9.01 34.49
CA PHE A 607 -24.64 -9.48 35.29
C PHE A 607 -24.29 -10.72 36.12
N GLU A 608 -23.45 -11.61 35.60
CA GLU A 608 -22.89 -12.72 36.38
C GLU A 608 -22.12 -12.21 37.61
N LYS A 609 -21.19 -11.26 37.41
CA LYS A 609 -20.36 -10.69 38.48
C LYS A 609 -21.13 -9.77 39.45
N THR A 610 -22.25 -9.20 39.04
CA THR A 610 -23.13 -8.34 39.91
C THR A 610 -24.23 -9.11 40.61
N SER A 611 -24.11 -10.45 40.68
CA SER A 611 -25.06 -11.35 41.38
C SER A 611 -26.49 -11.30 40.80
N GLN A 612 -26.61 -11.04 39.50
CA GLN A 612 -27.89 -11.10 38.76
C GLN A 612 -27.84 -12.14 37.65
N PRO A 613 -27.52 -13.40 37.88
CA PRO A 613 -27.25 -14.39 36.83
C PRO A 613 -28.46 -14.68 35.94
N GLN A 614 -29.69 -14.56 36.47
CA GLN A 614 -30.92 -14.77 35.70
C GLN A 614 -31.04 -13.80 34.49
N ARG A 615 -30.63 -12.54 34.64
CA ARG A 615 -30.58 -11.57 33.56
C ARG A 615 -29.45 -11.88 32.58
N GLY A 616 -28.31 -12.35 33.08
CA GLY A 616 -27.18 -12.80 32.27
C GLY A 616 -27.54 -13.98 31.35
N PHE A 617 -28.34 -14.95 31.89
CA PHE A 617 -28.75 -16.12 31.13
C PHE A 617 -29.47 -15.80 29.84
N SER A 618 -30.47 -14.93 29.85
CA SER A 618 -31.23 -14.56 28.65
C SER A 618 -30.37 -13.87 27.61
N LEU A 619 -29.39 -13.04 28.02
CA LEU A 619 -28.46 -12.34 27.13
C LEU A 619 -27.44 -13.32 26.51
N ALA A 620 -26.87 -14.24 27.29
CA ALA A 620 -25.95 -15.25 26.81
C ALA A 620 -26.61 -16.19 25.81
N MET A 621 -27.84 -16.64 26.07
CA MET A 621 -28.64 -17.47 25.16
C MET A 621 -28.94 -16.73 23.83
N ARG A 622 -29.30 -15.44 23.96
CA ARG A 622 -29.52 -14.61 22.74
C ARG A 622 -28.23 -14.46 21.92
N ALA A 623 -27.10 -14.19 22.59
CA ALA A 623 -25.78 -14.11 21.95
C ALA A 623 -25.43 -15.41 21.23
N ALA A 624 -25.58 -16.56 21.89
CA ALA A 624 -25.34 -17.89 21.31
C ALA A 624 -26.26 -18.19 20.12
N SER A 625 -27.55 -17.85 20.21
CA SER A 625 -28.51 -18.03 19.10
C SER A 625 -28.15 -17.19 17.88
N ILE A 626 -27.76 -15.93 18.07
CA ILE A 626 -27.34 -15.04 16.97
C ILE A 626 -26.04 -15.57 16.37
N ALA A 627 -25.03 -15.89 17.16
CA ALA A 627 -23.74 -16.41 16.71
C ALA A 627 -23.89 -17.72 15.93
N HIS A 628 -24.77 -18.62 16.38
CA HIS A 628 -25.04 -19.87 15.67
C HIS A 628 -25.70 -19.65 14.30
N ARG A 629 -26.70 -18.75 14.22
CA ARG A 629 -27.37 -18.42 12.95
C ARG A 629 -26.42 -17.82 11.93
N SER A 630 -25.57 -16.90 12.37
CA SER A 630 -24.60 -16.20 11.51
C SER A 630 -23.29 -16.97 11.31
N ARG A 631 -23.18 -18.21 11.84
CA ARG A 631 -21.99 -19.06 11.73
C ARG A 631 -20.70 -18.42 12.23
N LEU A 632 -20.79 -17.58 13.27
CA LEU A 632 -19.67 -16.98 13.97
C LEU A 632 -19.15 -17.90 15.06
N LEU A 633 -18.39 -18.96 14.69
CA LEU A 633 -18.03 -20.02 15.64
C LEU A 633 -17.21 -19.51 16.84
N PRO A 634 -16.16 -18.68 16.70
CA PRO A 634 -15.42 -18.16 17.86
C PRO A 634 -16.32 -17.38 18.85
N SER A 635 -17.22 -16.56 18.31
CA SER A 635 -18.18 -15.81 19.15
C SER A 635 -19.23 -16.74 19.79
N LEU A 636 -19.58 -17.85 19.13
CA LEU A 636 -20.45 -18.88 19.70
C LEU A 636 -19.76 -19.58 20.87
N TRP A 637 -18.50 -19.97 20.72
CA TRP A 637 -17.75 -20.60 21.82
C TRP A 637 -17.60 -19.68 23.01
N GLU A 638 -17.31 -18.39 22.77
CA GLU A 638 -17.28 -17.40 23.83
C GLU A 638 -18.65 -17.25 24.52
N ALA A 639 -19.75 -17.20 23.76
CA ALA A 639 -21.10 -17.11 24.31
C ALA A 639 -21.48 -18.36 25.16
N ILE A 640 -21.05 -19.55 24.74
CA ILE A 640 -21.26 -20.80 25.49
C ILE A 640 -20.41 -20.80 26.77
N CYS A 641 -19.16 -20.33 26.75
CA CYS A 641 -18.37 -20.18 27.96
C CYS A 641 -19.01 -19.20 28.94
N VAL A 642 -19.49 -18.03 28.45
CA VAL A 642 -20.22 -17.07 29.31
C VAL A 642 -21.50 -17.69 29.88
N LEU A 643 -22.23 -18.48 29.09
CA LEU A 643 -23.40 -19.20 29.58
C LEU A 643 -23.02 -20.23 30.65
N GLY A 644 -21.90 -20.94 30.46
CA GLY A 644 -21.34 -21.85 31.47
C GLY A 644 -21.06 -21.14 32.79
N GLY A 645 -20.44 -19.94 32.76
CA GLY A 645 -20.23 -19.10 33.95
C GLY A 645 -21.53 -18.70 34.66
N VAL A 646 -22.55 -18.33 33.89
CA VAL A 646 -23.89 -18.02 34.42
C VAL A 646 -24.53 -19.25 35.05
N LEU A 647 -24.42 -20.44 34.46
CA LEU A 647 -24.92 -21.70 35.03
C LEU A 647 -24.19 -22.06 36.32
N LEU A 648 -22.87 -21.84 36.41
CA LEU A 648 -22.10 -22.01 37.64
C LEU A 648 -22.62 -21.12 38.77
N SER A 649 -22.92 -19.87 38.47
CA SER A 649 -23.49 -18.94 39.46
C SER A 649 -24.90 -19.30 39.88
N LEU A 650 -25.67 -20.04 39.05
CA LEU A 650 -26.97 -20.65 39.33
C LEU A 650 -26.87 -22.02 40.05
N GLN A 651 -25.63 -22.50 40.28
CA GLN A 651 -25.33 -23.80 40.90
C GLN A 651 -25.71 -25.03 40.07
N GLU A 652 -25.87 -24.88 38.74
CA GLU A 652 -26.12 -25.96 37.80
C GLU A 652 -24.79 -26.49 37.24
N PHE A 653 -23.97 -27.16 38.09
CA PHE A 653 -22.59 -27.54 37.78
C PHE A 653 -22.48 -28.62 36.71
N GLU A 654 -23.41 -29.60 36.71
CA GLU A 654 -23.38 -30.70 35.72
C GLU A 654 -23.63 -30.20 34.31
N ALA A 655 -24.67 -29.38 34.12
CA ALA A 655 -24.98 -28.80 32.81
C ALA A 655 -23.87 -27.86 32.30
N ALA A 656 -23.23 -27.11 33.22
CA ALA A 656 -22.10 -26.27 32.86
C ALA A 656 -20.89 -27.11 32.38
N SER A 657 -20.57 -28.21 33.11
CA SER A 657 -19.47 -29.11 32.71
C SER A 657 -19.69 -29.74 31.33
N GLU A 658 -20.87 -30.33 31.09
CA GLU A 658 -21.20 -30.98 29.83
C GLU A 658 -21.13 -29.99 28.65
N MET A 659 -21.69 -28.79 28.84
CA MET A 659 -21.66 -27.76 27.78
C MET A 659 -20.24 -27.30 27.44
N VAL A 660 -19.43 -27.00 28.45
CA VAL A 660 -18.06 -26.50 28.20
C VAL A 660 -17.15 -27.60 27.67
N GLU A 661 -17.26 -28.85 28.19
CA GLU A 661 -16.49 -30.00 27.68
C GLU A 661 -16.77 -30.27 26.19
N SER A 662 -18.00 -30.07 25.73
CA SER A 662 -18.37 -30.29 24.33
C SER A 662 -17.67 -29.33 23.34
N ILE A 663 -17.26 -28.16 23.78
CA ILE A 663 -16.64 -27.15 22.89
C ILE A 663 -15.12 -27.06 23.04
N ILE A 664 -14.50 -27.67 24.06
CA ILE A 664 -13.04 -27.63 24.27
C ILE A 664 -12.23 -28.06 23.05
N PRO A 665 -12.53 -29.17 22.35
CA PRO A 665 -11.75 -29.57 21.20
C PRO A 665 -11.71 -28.50 20.11
N GLN A 666 -12.83 -27.80 19.90
CA GLN A 666 -12.95 -26.73 18.90
C GLN A 666 -12.21 -25.46 19.32
N ILE A 667 -12.24 -25.13 20.61
CA ILE A 667 -11.47 -23.99 21.15
C ILE A 667 -9.97 -24.23 20.99
N LEU A 668 -9.49 -25.42 21.29
CA LEU A 668 -8.09 -25.80 21.14
C LEU A 668 -7.65 -25.78 19.66
N GLU A 669 -8.50 -26.20 18.76
CA GLU A 669 -8.24 -26.13 17.30
C GLU A 669 -8.11 -24.66 16.85
N SER A 670 -8.83 -23.73 17.46
CA SER A 670 -8.73 -22.31 17.13
C SER A 670 -7.44 -21.64 17.62
N ASN A 671 -6.66 -22.28 18.50
CA ASN A 671 -5.44 -21.74 19.12
C ASN A 671 -5.66 -20.38 19.85
N ASP A 672 -6.82 -20.18 20.44
CA ASP A 672 -7.10 -19.01 21.28
C ASP A 672 -6.86 -19.35 22.73
N CYS A 673 -5.66 -19.05 23.25
CA CYS A 673 -5.24 -19.38 24.61
C CYS A 673 -6.08 -18.67 25.67
N ASP A 674 -6.58 -17.43 25.40
CA ASP A 674 -7.43 -16.69 26.34
C ASP A 674 -8.78 -17.40 26.54
N LEU A 675 -9.42 -17.83 25.44
CA LEU A 675 -10.68 -18.55 25.52
C LEU A 675 -10.49 -19.96 26.11
N ALA A 676 -9.38 -20.64 25.78
CA ALA A 676 -9.04 -21.95 26.33
C ALA A 676 -8.82 -21.89 27.85
N ALA A 677 -8.03 -20.92 28.29
CA ALA A 677 -7.80 -20.70 29.76
C ALA A 677 -9.10 -20.43 30.50
N TYR A 678 -9.97 -19.58 29.92
CA TYR A 678 -11.28 -19.30 30.52
C TYR A 678 -12.17 -20.55 30.56
N ALA A 679 -12.24 -21.34 29.48
CA ALA A 679 -13.02 -22.59 29.43
C ALA A 679 -12.53 -23.61 30.49
N TYR A 680 -11.21 -23.81 30.59
CA TYR A 680 -10.64 -24.68 31.64
C TYR A 680 -10.93 -24.17 33.06
N SER A 681 -10.85 -22.87 33.30
CA SER A 681 -11.21 -22.27 34.59
C SER A 681 -12.66 -22.56 34.99
N LEU A 682 -13.60 -22.52 34.02
CA LEU A 682 -15.00 -22.87 34.24
C LEU A 682 -15.18 -24.35 34.58
N LEU A 683 -14.43 -25.23 33.90
CA LEU A 683 -14.47 -26.66 34.22
C LEU A 683 -13.91 -27.00 35.59
N VAL A 684 -12.89 -26.29 36.03
CA VAL A 684 -12.40 -26.40 37.42
C VAL A 684 -13.52 -26.09 38.40
N ASP A 685 -14.19 -24.96 38.22
CA ASP A 685 -15.27 -24.52 39.10
C ASP A 685 -16.49 -25.48 39.06
N ALA A 686 -16.82 -26.00 37.89
CA ALA A 686 -17.87 -27.00 37.69
C ALA A 686 -17.56 -28.31 38.44
N ASN A 687 -16.39 -28.89 38.25
CA ASN A 687 -15.97 -30.15 38.87
C ASN A 687 -15.83 -29.98 40.40
N MET A 688 -15.32 -28.85 40.86
CA MET A 688 -15.27 -28.56 42.28
C MET A 688 -16.67 -28.37 42.88
N GLY A 689 -17.60 -27.74 42.17
CA GLY A 689 -19.00 -27.61 42.56
C GLY A 689 -19.72 -28.97 42.67
N ILE A 690 -19.50 -29.87 41.68
CA ILE A 690 -20.03 -31.26 41.74
C ILE A 690 -19.44 -32.01 42.93
N ALA A 691 -18.12 -31.93 43.13
CA ALA A 691 -17.47 -32.56 44.31
C ALA A 691 -18.01 -32.01 45.64
N GLY A 692 -18.31 -30.70 45.71
CA GLY A 692 -18.94 -30.06 46.87
C GLY A 692 -20.36 -30.54 47.13
N LYS A 693 -21.22 -30.69 46.10
CA LYS A 693 -22.57 -31.25 46.21
C LYS A 693 -22.53 -32.70 46.71
N LEU A 694 -21.61 -33.51 46.19
CA LEU A 694 -21.41 -34.90 46.64
C LEU A 694 -20.93 -34.96 48.10
N TRP A 695 -20.11 -34.03 48.54
CA TRP A 695 -19.70 -33.94 49.94
C TRP A 695 -20.86 -33.57 50.86
N ALA A 696 -21.64 -32.56 50.50
CA ALA A 696 -22.83 -32.16 51.31
C ALA A 696 -23.86 -33.30 51.39
N ALA A 697 -23.95 -34.16 50.39
CA ALA A 697 -24.82 -35.35 50.42
C ALA A 697 -24.28 -36.53 51.25
N GLY A 698 -23.15 -36.38 51.97
CA GLY A 698 -22.56 -37.41 52.80
C GLY A 698 -21.98 -38.63 52.09
N LYS A 699 -21.88 -38.59 50.76
CA LYS A 699 -21.36 -39.68 49.93
C LYS A 699 -19.83 -39.57 49.84
N ASN A 700 -19.12 -40.21 50.75
CA ASN A 700 -17.67 -40.31 50.70
C ASN A 700 -17.28 -41.40 49.68
N THR A 701 -17.44 -41.09 48.40
CA THR A 701 -17.34 -42.06 47.31
C THR A 701 -16.01 -41.82 46.53
N PRO A 702 -15.45 -42.88 45.88
CA PRO A 702 -14.31 -42.74 44.96
C PRO A 702 -14.57 -41.75 43.83
N VAL A 703 -15.82 -41.55 43.49
CA VAL A 703 -16.29 -40.58 42.48
C VAL A 703 -15.90 -39.12 42.82
N LYS A 704 -15.96 -38.73 44.14
CA LYS A 704 -15.51 -37.42 44.60
C LYS A 704 -14.02 -37.20 44.28
N LYS A 705 -13.17 -38.21 44.56
CA LYS A 705 -11.72 -38.11 44.25
C LYS A 705 -11.47 -37.99 42.77
N GLU A 706 -12.28 -38.64 41.97
CA GLU A 706 -12.18 -38.55 40.51
C GLU A 706 -12.46 -37.13 40.01
N TYR A 707 -13.55 -36.48 40.43
CA TYR A 707 -13.85 -35.08 40.09
C TYR A 707 -12.76 -34.10 40.58
N MET A 708 -12.22 -34.34 41.77
CA MET A 708 -11.11 -33.52 42.29
C MET A 708 -9.84 -33.71 41.46
N ASN A 709 -9.51 -34.92 41.02
CA ASN A 709 -8.37 -35.19 40.15
C ASN A 709 -8.56 -34.57 38.74
N ARG A 710 -9.78 -34.64 38.17
CA ARG A 710 -10.12 -33.97 36.93
C ARG A 710 -9.95 -32.45 37.07
N ALA A 711 -10.44 -31.86 38.15
CA ALA A 711 -10.29 -30.45 38.47
C ALA A 711 -8.80 -30.02 38.53
N LEU A 712 -7.94 -30.85 39.17
CA LEU A 712 -6.50 -30.60 39.21
C LEU A 712 -5.85 -30.64 37.81
N GLY A 713 -6.24 -31.60 36.94
CA GLY A 713 -5.78 -31.65 35.56
C GLY A 713 -6.19 -30.40 34.77
N TYR A 714 -7.44 -29.96 34.89
CA TYR A 714 -7.90 -28.74 34.25
C TYR A 714 -7.24 -27.47 34.80
N LEU A 715 -6.89 -27.45 36.10
CA LEU A 715 -6.13 -26.36 36.73
C LEU A 715 -4.74 -26.19 36.12
N ASP A 716 -4.05 -27.32 35.88
CA ASP A 716 -2.72 -27.28 35.26
C ASP A 716 -2.84 -26.76 33.83
N CYS A 717 -3.79 -27.31 33.05
CA CYS A 717 -4.04 -26.82 31.67
C CYS A 717 -4.42 -25.32 31.66
N ALA A 718 -5.25 -24.86 32.57
CA ALA A 718 -5.62 -23.44 32.64
C ALA A 718 -4.43 -22.54 32.98
N TYR A 719 -3.59 -22.98 33.93
CA TYR A 719 -2.40 -22.25 34.35
C TYR A 719 -1.42 -22.09 33.21
N ASP A 720 -1.11 -23.19 32.48
CA ASP A 720 -0.20 -23.19 31.32
C ASP A 720 -0.69 -22.19 30.26
N GLN A 721 -2.00 -22.18 29.97
CA GLN A 721 -2.56 -21.23 28.99
C GLN A 721 -2.51 -19.76 29.48
N TYR A 722 -2.76 -19.50 30.80
CA TYR A 722 -2.60 -18.16 31.35
C TYR A 722 -1.13 -17.71 31.41
N GLU A 723 -0.18 -18.64 31.54
CA GLU A 723 1.24 -18.35 31.51
C GLU A 723 1.68 -17.95 30.10
N GLU A 724 1.21 -18.66 29.06
CA GLU A 724 1.50 -18.34 27.66
C GLU A 724 1.05 -16.93 27.28
N ILE A 725 -0.15 -16.49 27.69
CA ILE A 725 -0.66 -15.15 27.38
C ILE A 725 -0.19 -14.05 28.36
N GLU A 726 0.67 -14.38 29.35
CA GLU A 726 1.15 -13.47 30.39
C GLU A 726 0.02 -12.86 31.26
N ASP A 727 -1.14 -13.56 31.44
CA ASP A 727 -2.22 -13.07 32.34
C ASP A 727 -1.91 -13.39 33.77
N ILE A 728 -1.26 -12.45 34.47
CA ILE A 728 -0.86 -12.58 35.86
C ILE A 728 -2.07 -12.79 36.78
N ARG A 729 -3.20 -12.16 36.50
CA ARG A 729 -4.42 -12.31 37.30
C ARG A 729 -4.99 -13.72 37.20
N GLY A 730 -5.07 -14.26 36.00
CA GLY A 730 -5.50 -15.65 35.75
C GLY A 730 -4.57 -16.66 36.42
N GLN A 731 -3.26 -16.47 36.34
CA GLN A 731 -2.27 -17.31 37.01
C GLN A 731 -2.45 -17.29 38.54
N CYS A 732 -2.61 -16.11 39.15
CA CYS A 732 -2.88 -15.96 40.56
C CYS A 732 -4.18 -16.69 41.00
N GLU A 733 -5.24 -16.55 40.21
CA GLU A 733 -6.51 -17.22 40.48
C GLU A 733 -6.36 -18.76 40.44
N MET A 734 -5.65 -19.31 39.45
CA MET A 734 -5.42 -20.75 39.34
C MET A 734 -4.55 -21.28 40.48
N MET A 735 -3.51 -20.56 40.90
CA MET A 735 -2.67 -20.96 42.04
C MET A 735 -3.45 -20.92 43.37
N ALA A 736 -4.31 -19.91 43.57
CA ALA A 736 -5.18 -19.84 44.73
C ALA A 736 -6.18 -21.02 44.74
N LYS A 737 -6.84 -21.32 43.61
CA LYS A 737 -7.74 -22.48 43.47
C LYS A 737 -6.97 -23.79 43.72
N LYS A 738 -5.76 -23.94 43.21
CA LYS A 738 -4.93 -25.15 43.42
C LYS A 738 -4.51 -25.32 44.85
N ALA A 739 -4.12 -24.26 45.53
CA ALA A 739 -3.82 -24.29 46.98
C ALA A 739 -5.06 -24.72 47.83
N THR A 740 -6.25 -24.21 47.48
CA THR A 740 -7.49 -24.60 48.17
C THR A 740 -7.87 -26.06 47.93
N VAL A 741 -7.71 -26.58 46.73
CA VAL A 741 -7.96 -27.99 46.39
C VAL A 741 -7.01 -28.91 47.14
N MET A 742 -5.70 -28.57 47.18
CA MET A 742 -4.70 -29.34 47.97
C MET A 742 -4.96 -29.32 49.42
N HIS A 743 -5.41 -28.20 49.98
CA HIS A 743 -5.84 -28.14 51.38
C HIS A 743 -7.05 -29.04 51.65
N LEU A 744 -8.04 -29.11 50.76
CA LEU A 744 -9.20 -29.98 50.84
C LEU A 744 -8.87 -31.48 50.68
N THR A 745 -7.79 -31.81 49.95
CA THR A 745 -7.29 -33.20 49.86
C THR A 745 -6.48 -33.66 51.06
N GLY A 746 -6.06 -32.73 51.92
CA GLY A 746 -5.28 -33.02 53.14
C GLY A 746 -3.76 -32.86 52.95
N ASP A 747 -3.29 -32.46 51.80
CA ASP A 747 -1.86 -32.24 51.49
C ASP A 747 -1.44 -30.82 51.87
N SER A 748 -1.26 -30.53 53.17
CA SER A 748 -0.95 -29.20 53.66
C SER A 748 0.41 -28.65 53.19
N VAL A 749 1.38 -29.54 52.87
CA VAL A 749 2.71 -29.13 52.38
C VAL A 749 2.59 -28.54 50.95
N LEU A 750 1.95 -29.26 50.06
CA LEU A 750 1.72 -28.80 48.68
C LEU A 750 0.82 -27.56 48.66
N ALA A 751 -0.19 -27.46 49.54
CA ALA A 751 -1.03 -26.28 49.68
C ALA A 751 -0.21 -25.02 50.01
N ASN A 752 0.76 -25.13 50.94
CA ASN A 752 1.65 -24.04 51.30
C ASN A 752 2.59 -23.65 50.21
N ASP A 753 3.12 -24.62 49.40
CA ASP A 753 3.99 -24.34 48.26
C ASP A 753 3.24 -23.56 47.19
N TYR A 754 1.98 -23.94 46.87
CA TYR A 754 1.17 -23.18 45.90
C TYR A 754 0.75 -21.81 46.43
N ALA A 755 0.49 -21.69 47.72
CA ALA A 755 0.25 -20.38 48.33
C ALA A 755 1.49 -19.48 48.30
N ALA A 756 2.69 -20.02 48.45
CA ALA A 756 3.95 -19.28 48.28
C ALA A 756 4.11 -18.79 46.82
N LYS A 757 3.87 -19.65 45.81
CA LYS A 757 3.88 -19.25 44.41
C LYS A 757 2.86 -18.15 44.12
N TYR A 758 1.66 -18.21 44.68
CA TYR A 758 0.68 -17.14 44.56
C TYR A 758 1.21 -15.80 45.11
N LEU A 759 1.86 -15.81 46.27
CA LEU A 759 2.45 -14.61 46.86
C LEU A 759 3.60 -14.04 46.00
N ASP A 760 4.42 -14.91 45.42
CA ASP A 760 5.50 -14.48 44.53
C ASP A 760 4.96 -13.84 43.26
N LEU A 761 3.91 -14.39 42.64
CA LEU A 761 3.21 -13.75 41.50
C LEU A 761 2.58 -12.41 41.88
N GLN A 762 2.01 -12.29 43.11
CA GLN A 762 1.51 -11.00 43.62
C GLN A 762 2.64 -9.98 43.84
N ARG A 763 3.81 -10.42 44.32
CA ARG A 763 5.00 -9.55 44.43
C ARG A 763 5.51 -9.07 43.11
N GLN A 764 5.58 -9.93 42.09
CA GLN A 764 5.91 -9.53 40.70
C GLN A 764 4.94 -8.46 40.23
N LYS A 765 3.65 -8.62 40.45
CA LYS A 765 2.64 -7.61 40.16
C LYS A 765 2.92 -6.27 40.84
N SER A 766 3.26 -6.29 42.14
CA SER A 766 3.54 -5.06 42.91
C SER A 766 4.88 -4.42 42.55
N SER A 767 5.83 -5.15 41.98
CA SER A 767 7.11 -4.62 41.51
C SER A 767 7.02 -3.99 40.11
N MET A 768 5.97 -4.29 39.32
CA MET A 768 5.70 -3.68 38.00
C MET A 768 4.82 -2.42 38.11
N VAL A 769 4.22 -2.14 39.26
CA VAL A 769 3.48 -0.91 39.59
C VAL A 769 4.41 0.09 40.24
#